data_7ad03a7d5be0b3f68ae3d2940475ac20
#
_entry.id   7ad03a7d5be0b3f68ae3d2940475ac20
#
_cell.length_a   1.000
_cell.length_b   1.000
_cell.length_c   1.000
_cell.angle_alpha   90.00
_cell.angle_beta   90.00
_cell.angle_gamma   90.00
#
_symmetry.space_group_name_H-M   'P 1'
#
loop_
_entity.id
_entity.type
_entity.pdbx_description
1 polymer ?
#
loop_
_entity_poly.entity_id
_entity_poly.type
_entity_poly.pdbx_seq_one_letter_code
_entity_poly.pdbx_strand_id
1 'polypeptide(L)'
;MYKYTVLIPLLVICANVSFGETISDVNVSSPIFINSVNENKYPVHIIEKEEINTYQSIGNNIENLSGVSNADYGIAIGQPVIRGLTGDRTRLLSDGVQINDLSHISGDHSNNVNLNNISYIEIFKGPSALFSYGATSGGIINVVSDIFSNKKYDSKIKLDYLTVNNGYGHNLLFKEYFLDTNLFFSFSNKHLDNYSLPDGALFEDGVKKRTKSNSDYKNQNIKLGLSFPREWGYFGIAFENNDGIYGIPFHAEEEEEEEEEEEHRIFSKIESETYTLKGRYNKIIFFNSIDYFYRDSNYFLKEHEEDGSASLNNNSKELSIKLDLDNDRYEKKLLFQYGHRKSPMTGAYLPSSESYERSIAYFTRTKNKPYEIDFAGRYDSNSRDSNSQRYGDTSLSFATSYSKKLNQSLSYTVGYAHTSRSPAISELFANGVHGPTQRYERGNNRLTREVSRNIELGLQYAVNDIDIDLNLYRNNINDFIFLSDQSTTTSGKTDANWSQKNAVFQGFEISLSKEYIIDRGVIQIKLSRDDISAIFDDNTYVPRVTPARNILSARYNDNNTEYSLDLVHAESQGDFSSIEAKTNSYMNLNVGFSKIIPIGPDQNITLDIHANNILNKTIRNHESFVKDNVPTPGVNFGMVVNFDYKF
;
A
#
# COMPACT_ATOMS: atom_id res chain seq x y z
N MET A 1 36.09 8.76 14.33
CA MET A 1 36.97 7.61 14.29
C MET A 1 36.72 6.76 15.52
N TYR A 2 35.70 5.94 15.53
CA TYR A 2 35.53 4.84 16.49
C TYR A 2 34.77 3.73 15.77
N LYS A 3 35.52 2.65 15.46
CA LYS A 3 35.00 1.39 14.96
C LYS A 3 34.49 0.58 16.16
N TYR A 4 33.23 0.24 16.18
CA TYR A 4 32.73 -0.83 17.03
C TYR A 4 32.39 -2.03 16.16
N THR A 5 33.30 -3.01 16.16
CA THR A 5 33.05 -4.36 15.66
C THR A 5 32.40 -5.13 16.82
N VAL A 6 31.10 -5.37 16.75
CA VAL A 6 30.40 -6.25 17.70
C VAL A 6 30.37 -7.64 17.07
N LEU A 7 31.23 -8.52 17.56
CA LEU A 7 31.14 -9.96 17.36
C LEU A 7 30.07 -10.50 18.33
N ILE A 8 28.94 -10.97 17.80
CA ILE A 8 27.96 -11.73 18.58
C ILE A 8 28.33 -13.21 18.44
N PRO A 9 28.62 -13.91 19.54
CA PRO A 9 28.84 -15.35 19.48
C PRO A 9 27.49 -16.06 19.34
N LEU A 10 27.36 -16.86 18.27
CA LEU A 10 26.26 -17.78 18.05
C LEU A 10 26.28 -18.85 19.16
N LEU A 11 25.39 -18.74 20.12
CA LEU A 11 25.18 -19.80 21.13
C LEU A 11 24.10 -20.75 20.57
N VAL A 12 24.56 -21.85 20.00
CA VAL A 12 23.69 -22.97 19.65
C VAL A 12 23.47 -23.79 20.92
N ILE A 13 22.30 -23.69 21.50
CA ILE A 13 21.85 -24.60 22.56
C ILE A 13 20.83 -25.56 21.93
N CYS A 14 21.28 -26.76 21.60
CA CYS A 14 20.40 -27.89 21.32
C CYS A 14 19.85 -28.45 22.64
N ALA A 15 18.58 -28.27 22.90
CA ALA A 15 17.87 -29.04 23.93
C ALA A 15 16.63 -29.67 23.30
N ASN A 16 16.75 -30.95 22.97
CA ASN A 16 15.61 -31.81 22.66
C ASN A 16 14.84 -32.10 23.94
N VAL A 17 13.67 -31.50 24.12
CA VAL A 17 12.65 -31.99 25.06
C VAL A 17 11.32 -32.01 24.32
N SER A 18 10.93 -33.22 23.93
CA SER A 18 9.60 -33.52 23.39
C SER A 18 8.62 -33.59 24.57
N PHE A 19 7.70 -32.67 24.68
CA PHE A 19 6.45 -32.84 25.41
C PHE A 19 5.29 -32.61 24.45
N GLY A 20 4.61 -33.71 24.14
CA GLY A 20 3.39 -33.68 23.34
C GLY A 20 2.21 -33.23 24.19
N GLU A 21 1.63 -32.10 23.85
CA GLU A 21 0.21 -31.81 23.96
C GLU A 21 -0.17 -30.93 22.77
N THR A 22 -1.06 -31.43 21.94
CA THR A 22 -1.65 -30.69 20.83
C THR A 22 -2.55 -29.62 21.40
N ILE A 23 -2.01 -28.40 21.55
CA ILE A 23 -2.84 -27.21 21.72
C ILE A 23 -3.58 -27.04 20.40
N SER A 24 -4.92 -27.07 20.44
CA SER A 24 -5.77 -26.75 19.31
C SER A 24 -5.31 -25.41 18.70
N ASP A 25 -5.13 -25.38 17.37
CA ASP A 25 -4.72 -24.20 16.63
C ASP A 25 -5.52 -22.97 17.08
N VAL A 26 -4.90 -22.11 17.87
CA VAL A 26 -5.46 -20.80 18.19
C VAL A 26 -5.26 -20.00 16.91
N ASN A 27 -6.31 -19.97 16.08
CA ASN A 27 -6.32 -19.11 14.91
C ASN A 27 -6.09 -17.66 15.37
N VAL A 28 -4.88 -17.17 15.22
CA VAL A 28 -4.60 -15.74 15.22
C VAL A 28 -5.22 -15.21 13.94
N SER A 29 -6.54 -15.13 13.96
CA SER A 29 -7.26 -14.70 12.79
C SER A 29 -6.86 -13.28 12.49
N SER A 30 -6.45 -13.13 11.31
CA SER A 30 -6.45 -12.03 10.41
C SER A 30 -7.33 -10.83 10.81
N PRO A 31 -6.92 -9.64 10.39
CA PRO A 31 -7.65 -8.41 10.65
C PRO A 31 -9.08 -8.48 10.15
N ILE A 32 -9.87 -8.06 10.95
CA ILE A 32 -11.21 -7.48 11.02
C ILE A 32 -12.34 -8.17 10.24
N PHE A 33 -12.24 -8.67 9.00
CA PHE A 33 -13.45 -9.05 8.25
C PHE A 33 -13.37 -10.28 7.33
N ILE A 34 -12.26 -11.00 7.24
CA ILE A 34 -12.16 -12.15 6.36
C ILE A 34 -12.03 -13.43 7.18
N ASN A 35 -13.16 -14.06 7.50
CA ASN A 35 -13.18 -15.45 7.95
C ASN A 35 -13.32 -16.46 6.79
N SER A 36 -13.24 -16.01 5.55
CA SER A 36 -13.36 -16.87 4.38
C SER A 36 -12.45 -16.44 3.25
N VAL A 37 -11.14 -16.62 3.44
CA VAL A 37 -10.12 -16.51 2.38
C VAL A 37 -10.39 -17.50 1.22
N ASN A 38 -11.26 -18.51 1.42
CA ASN A 38 -11.52 -19.57 0.46
C ASN A 38 -12.64 -19.31 -0.55
N GLU A 39 -13.26 -18.14 -0.55
CA GLU A 39 -14.23 -17.81 -1.58
C GLU A 39 -13.86 -16.46 -2.19
N ASN A 40 -13.45 -16.46 -3.46
CA ASN A 40 -13.26 -15.27 -4.29
C ASN A 40 -14.51 -14.40 -4.27
N LYS A 41 -14.66 -13.57 -3.26
CA LYS A 41 -15.76 -12.63 -3.11
C LYS A 41 -15.27 -11.25 -3.52
N TYR A 42 -15.76 -10.85 -4.65
CA TYR A 42 -15.67 -9.52 -5.22
C TYR A 42 -15.81 -8.39 -4.16
N PRO A 43 -15.08 -7.30 -4.27
CA PRO A 43 -13.86 -6.98 -5.03
C PRO A 43 -12.62 -6.90 -4.11
N VAL A 44 -12.30 -7.98 -3.46
CA VAL A 44 -11.12 -8.10 -2.59
C VAL A 44 -10.04 -8.87 -3.33
N HIS A 45 -8.84 -8.30 -3.42
CA HIS A 45 -7.65 -9.00 -3.89
C HIS A 45 -6.72 -9.27 -2.71
N ILE A 46 -6.19 -10.47 -2.65
CA ILE A 46 -5.15 -10.86 -1.69
C ILE A 46 -3.91 -11.17 -2.50
N ILE A 47 -2.80 -10.56 -2.11
CA ILE A 47 -1.47 -10.88 -2.63
C ILE A 47 -0.76 -11.64 -1.52
N GLU A 48 -0.47 -12.88 -1.78
CA GLU A 48 0.19 -13.76 -0.82
C GLU A 48 1.68 -13.36 -0.67
N LYS A 49 2.27 -13.75 0.45
CA LYS A 49 3.65 -13.43 0.81
C LYS A 49 4.66 -13.79 -0.28
N GLU A 50 4.44 -14.91 -0.94
CA GLU A 50 5.30 -15.47 -1.97
C GLU A 50 5.32 -14.62 -3.25
N GLU A 51 4.27 -13.84 -3.50
CA GLU A 51 4.13 -12.96 -4.66
C GLU A 51 4.75 -11.57 -4.43
N ILE A 52 5.19 -11.26 -3.19
CA ILE A 52 5.62 -9.92 -2.80
C ILE A 52 7.10 -9.71 -3.04
N ASN A 53 7.41 -8.72 -3.84
CA ASN A 53 8.77 -8.28 -4.10
C ASN A 53 9.22 -7.26 -3.04
N THR A 54 9.98 -7.74 -2.06
CA THR A 54 10.38 -6.92 -0.90
C THR A 54 11.40 -5.82 -1.23
N TYR A 55 11.98 -5.83 -2.44
CA TYR A 55 12.86 -4.77 -2.93
C TYR A 55 12.11 -3.63 -3.62
N GLN A 56 10.83 -3.79 -3.91
CA GLN A 56 9.97 -2.77 -4.51
C GLN A 56 9.14 -2.02 -3.45
N SER A 57 8.60 -0.87 -3.81
CA SER A 57 7.61 -0.17 -3.00
C SER A 57 6.28 -0.93 -2.96
N ILE A 58 5.39 -0.55 -2.05
CA ILE A 58 4.03 -1.13 -2.00
C ILE A 58 3.27 -0.84 -3.30
N GLY A 59 3.40 0.35 -3.88
CA GLY A 59 2.77 0.73 -5.14
C GLY A 59 3.19 -0.17 -6.29
N ASN A 60 4.50 -0.44 -6.43
CA ASN A 60 5.02 -1.33 -7.48
C ASN A 60 4.58 -2.79 -7.33
N ASN A 61 4.38 -3.27 -6.10
CA ASN A 61 3.91 -4.64 -5.86
C ASN A 61 2.48 -4.89 -6.34
N ILE A 62 1.65 -3.84 -6.40
CA ILE A 62 0.21 -3.98 -6.68
C ILE A 62 -0.21 -3.38 -8.03
N GLU A 63 0.67 -2.66 -8.73
CA GLU A 63 0.32 -1.91 -9.96
C GLU A 63 -0.15 -2.78 -11.13
N ASN A 64 0.20 -4.07 -11.15
CA ASN A 64 -0.22 -5.03 -12.18
C ASN A 64 -1.64 -5.59 -11.96
N LEU A 65 -2.35 -5.17 -10.93
CA LEU A 65 -3.75 -5.52 -10.72
C LEU A 65 -4.67 -4.59 -11.50
N SER A 66 -5.74 -5.14 -12.09
CA SER A 66 -6.76 -4.32 -12.76
C SER A 66 -7.33 -3.26 -11.83
N GLY A 67 -7.44 -2.02 -12.30
CA GLY A 67 -7.96 -0.89 -11.54
C GLY A 67 -7.04 -0.40 -10.42
N VAL A 68 -5.79 -0.87 -10.37
CA VAL A 68 -4.76 -0.42 -9.42
C VAL A 68 -3.53 0.02 -10.20
N SER A 69 -3.00 1.19 -9.90
CA SER A 69 -1.77 1.73 -10.49
C SER A 69 -0.88 2.38 -9.43
N ASN A 70 0.19 3.00 -9.85
CA ASN A 70 1.19 3.58 -8.96
C ASN A 70 1.55 5.00 -9.39
N ALA A 71 1.35 5.97 -8.51
CA ALA A 71 1.87 7.32 -8.65
C ALA A 71 3.26 7.38 -7.99
N ASP A 72 4.29 7.03 -8.73
CA ASP A 72 5.66 6.97 -8.23
C ASP A 72 6.36 8.33 -8.25
N TYR A 73 7.27 8.50 -7.29
CA TYR A 73 8.18 9.63 -7.15
C TYR A 73 9.64 9.16 -7.11
N GLY A 74 9.94 8.05 -7.77
CA GLY A 74 11.21 7.34 -7.74
C GLY A 74 11.11 6.00 -7.00
N ILE A 75 12.21 5.25 -6.94
CA ILE A 75 12.21 3.84 -6.47
C ILE A 75 11.83 3.68 -4.98
N ALA A 76 12.07 4.71 -4.17
CA ALA A 76 11.78 4.70 -2.74
C ALA A 76 10.32 5.05 -2.41
N ILE A 77 9.61 5.68 -3.34
CA ILE A 77 8.31 6.28 -3.10
C ILE A 77 7.31 5.75 -4.13
N GLY A 78 6.44 4.86 -3.71
CA GLY A 78 5.36 4.35 -4.54
C GLY A 78 4.01 4.58 -3.87
N GLN A 79 3.17 5.40 -4.50
CA GLN A 79 1.85 5.74 -3.99
C GLN A 79 0.78 4.93 -4.73
N PRO A 80 0.08 4.05 -4.03
CA PRO A 80 -1.02 3.30 -4.63
C PRO A 80 -2.14 4.19 -5.13
N VAL A 81 -2.64 3.87 -6.30
CA VAL A 81 -3.81 4.50 -6.93
C VAL A 81 -4.86 3.43 -7.18
N ILE A 82 -6.07 3.61 -6.71
CA ILE A 82 -7.20 2.71 -6.97
C ILE A 82 -8.25 3.49 -7.76
N ARG A 83 -8.53 3.03 -9.00
CA ARG A 83 -9.53 3.65 -9.88
C ARG A 83 -9.34 5.17 -10.03
N GLY A 84 -8.09 5.59 -10.26
CA GLY A 84 -7.70 7.00 -10.41
C GLY A 84 -7.72 7.82 -9.13
N LEU A 85 -7.91 7.20 -7.96
CA LEU A 85 -7.97 7.87 -6.66
C LEU A 85 -6.76 7.47 -5.79
N THR A 86 -6.10 8.45 -5.17
CA THR A 86 -4.91 8.28 -4.33
C THR A 86 -4.97 9.16 -3.07
N GLY A 87 -3.93 9.13 -2.24
CA GLY A 87 -3.84 9.87 -0.98
C GLY A 87 -4.89 9.41 0.02
N ASP A 88 -5.53 10.34 0.74
CA ASP A 88 -6.57 10.03 1.72
C ASP A 88 -7.83 9.36 1.13
N ARG A 89 -7.96 9.27 -0.20
CA ARG A 89 -9.02 8.54 -0.88
C ARG A 89 -8.70 7.05 -1.04
N THR A 90 -7.41 6.70 -0.98
CA THR A 90 -6.91 5.32 -1.02
C THR A 90 -6.01 5.11 0.18
N ARG A 91 -6.58 4.60 1.28
CA ARG A 91 -5.84 4.47 2.54
C ARG A 91 -4.92 3.26 2.55
N LEU A 92 -3.70 3.49 3.01
CA LEU A 92 -2.73 2.44 3.29
C LEU A 92 -2.73 2.14 4.80
N LEU A 93 -2.97 0.88 5.14
CA LEU A 93 -3.09 0.41 6.52
C LEU A 93 -2.05 -0.68 6.82
N SER A 94 -1.71 -0.82 8.08
CA SER A 94 -0.97 -1.95 8.63
C SER A 94 -1.76 -2.53 9.80
N ASP A 95 -2.11 -3.82 9.70
CA ASP A 95 -2.95 -4.52 10.69
C ASP A 95 -4.28 -3.80 11.02
N GLY A 96 -4.88 -3.15 10.02
CA GLY A 96 -6.20 -2.50 10.13
C GLY A 96 -6.20 -1.10 10.72
N VAL A 97 -5.02 -0.50 10.95
CA VAL A 97 -4.88 0.89 11.36
C VAL A 97 -3.98 1.66 10.39
N GLN A 98 -4.17 2.95 10.26
CA GLN A 98 -3.42 3.78 9.33
C GLN A 98 -1.93 3.75 9.67
N ILE A 99 -1.07 3.63 8.64
CA ILE A 99 0.38 3.69 8.82
C ILE A 99 0.77 5.09 9.30
N ASN A 100 1.69 5.14 10.25
CA ASN A 100 2.22 6.40 10.75
C ASN A 100 3.42 6.83 9.91
N ASP A 101 3.14 7.61 8.88
CA ASP A 101 4.10 8.29 8.03
C ASP A 101 3.49 9.61 7.52
N LEU A 102 4.09 10.22 6.51
CA LEU A 102 3.62 11.46 5.90
C LEU A 102 3.02 11.25 4.50
N SER A 103 3.02 10.02 3.99
CA SER A 103 2.53 9.70 2.64
C SER A 103 1.04 10.05 2.42
N HIS A 104 0.26 10.05 3.51
CA HIS A 104 -1.14 10.48 3.47
C HIS A 104 -1.32 12.00 3.43
N ILE A 105 -0.30 12.76 3.83
CA ILE A 105 -0.30 14.23 3.77
C ILE A 105 0.15 14.71 2.40
N SER A 106 1.24 14.11 1.89
CA SER A 106 1.75 14.37 0.56
C SER A 106 2.33 13.09 -0.06
N GLY A 107 1.99 12.84 -1.33
CA GLY A 107 2.34 11.60 -2.04
C GLY A 107 3.83 11.41 -2.35
N ASP A 108 4.65 12.41 -2.11
CA ASP A 108 6.10 12.43 -2.32
C ASP A 108 6.92 11.84 -1.16
N HIS A 109 6.26 11.46 -0.06
CA HIS A 109 6.93 10.81 1.06
C HIS A 109 6.87 9.30 0.96
N SER A 110 7.97 8.63 1.34
CA SER A 110 8.06 7.18 1.38
C SER A 110 7.07 6.58 2.38
N ASN A 111 6.43 5.49 1.98
CA ASN A 111 5.56 4.73 2.87
C ASN A 111 6.41 3.96 3.91
N ASN A 112 6.08 4.13 5.19
CA ASN A 112 6.76 3.46 6.30
C ASN A 112 6.27 2.01 6.45
N VAL A 113 6.51 1.20 5.43
CA VAL A 113 6.10 -0.21 5.35
C VAL A 113 7.29 -1.10 5.09
N ASN A 114 7.55 -2.04 6.00
CA ASN A 114 8.53 -3.11 5.77
C ASN A 114 7.82 -4.37 5.22
N LEU A 115 8.01 -4.64 3.93
CA LEU A 115 7.40 -5.79 3.24
C LEU A 115 8.08 -7.14 3.53
N ASN A 116 9.22 -7.17 4.25
CA ASN A 116 9.93 -8.42 4.52
C ASN A 116 9.18 -9.38 5.45
N ASN A 117 8.35 -8.86 6.35
CA ASN A 117 7.76 -9.63 7.45
C ASN A 117 6.24 -9.48 7.50
N ILE A 118 5.61 -9.67 6.35
CA ILE A 118 4.16 -9.62 6.20
C ILE A 118 3.62 -11.02 5.85
N SER A 119 2.36 -11.25 6.17
CA SER A 119 1.64 -12.46 5.80
C SER A 119 1.06 -12.35 4.40
N TYR A 120 0.41 -11.22 4.10
CA TYR A 120 -0.24 -10.92 2.82
C TYR A 120 -0.64 -9.44 2.75
N ILE A 121 -1.05 -8.99 1.57
CA ILE A 121 -1.63 -7.66 1.33
C ILE A 121 -3.09 -7.84 0.90
N GLU A 122 -4.00 -7.12 1.55
CA GLU A 122 -5.42 -7.06 1.19
C GLU A 122 -5.72 -5.76 0.46
N ILE A 123 -6.44 -5.85 -0.66
CA ILE A 123 -6.84 -4.67 -1.45
C ILE A 123 -8.36 -4.69 -1.58
N PHE A 124 -9.01 -3.70 -1.02
CA PHE A 124 -10.46 -3.49 -1.07
C PHE A 124 -10.78 -2.32 -1.98
N LYS A 125 -11.62 -2.55 -2.97
CA LYS A 125 -12.05 -1.51 -3.90
C LYS A 125 -13.52 -1.15 -3.67
N GLY A 126 -13.86 0.13 -3.88
CA GLY A 126 -15.23 0.60 -3.85
C GLY A 126 -16.00 0.34 -2.54
N PRO A 127 -17.27 -0.12 -2.59
CA PRO A 127 -18.12 -0.35 -1.42
C PRO A 127 -17.54 -1.30 -0.39
N SER A 128 -16.75 -2.28 -0.79
CA SER A 128 -16.14 -3.27 0.11
C SER A 128 -15.18 -2.65 1.12
N ALA A 129 -14.58 -1.50 0.79
CA ALA A 129 -13.67 -0.78 1.67
C ALA A 129 -14.34 -0.36 2.98
N LEU A 130 -15.61 0.08 2.93
CA LEU A 130 -16.35 0.45 4.14
C LEU A 130 -16.64 -0.75 5.04
N PHE A 131 -16.84 -1.93 4.46
CA PHE A 131 -17.07 -3.17 5.20
C PHE A 131 -15.87 -3.59 6.04
N SER A 132 -14.68 -3.11 5.69
CA SER A 132 -13.44 -3.53 6.29
C SER A 132 -12.85 -2.51 7.27
N TYR A 133 -12.50 -1.31 6.82
CA TYR A 133 -11.61 -0.46 7.62
C TYR A 133 -11.94 1.03 7.64
N GLY A 134 -12.80 1.52 6.78
CA GLY A 134 -13.10 2.95 6.79
C GLY A 134 -13.83 3.51 5.59
N ALA A 135 -14.21 4.76 5.73
CA ALA A 135 -14.91 5.51 4.70
C ALA A 135 -13.90 6.14 3.74
N THR A 136 -13.63 5.45 2.63
CA THR A 136 -12.80 5.95 1.53
C THR A 136 -13.57 5.90 0.22
N SER A 137 -13.22 6.76 -0.73
CA SER A 137 -13.88 6.81 -2.04
C SER A 137 -13.19 5.92 -3.09
N GLY A 138 -11.90 5.65 -2.96
CA GLY A 138 -11.10 4.79 -3.85
C GLY A 138 -11.04 3.36 -3.36
N GLY A 139 -10.53 3.18 -2.15
CA GLY A 139 -10.34 1.86 -1.57
C GLY A 139 -9.36 1.83 -0.41
N ILE A 140 -9.00 0.63 0.00
CA ILE A 140 -8.08 0.38 1.11
C ILE A 140 -7.09 -0.69 0.71
N ILE A 141 -5.84 -0.48 1.09
CA ILE A 141 -4.77 -1.45 1.03
C ILE A 141 -4.32 -1.72 2.46
N ASN A 142 -4.42 -2.96 2.91
CA ASN A 142 -4.04 -3.36 4.25
C ASN A 142 -2.90 -4.37 4.21
N VAL A 143 -1.78 -3.99 4.78
CA VAL A 143 -0.61 -4.86 4.94
C VAL A 143 -0.74 -5.62 6.26
N VAL A 144 -0.80 -6.94 6.19
CA VAL A 144 -0.99 -7.79 7.36
C VAL A 144 0.34 -8.33 7.84
N SER A 145 0.71 -7.99 9.08
CA SER A 145 1.98 -8.41 9.67
C SER A 145 1.96 -9.86 10.13
N ASP A 146 3.14 -10.47 10.15
CA ASP A 146 3.37 -11.86 10.60
C ASP A 146 3.95 -11.94 12.04
N ILE A 147 3.98 -10.82 12.79
CA ILE A 147 4.64 -10.73 14.11
C ILE A 147 3.98 -11.61 15.16
N PHE A 148 2.65 -11.69 15.15
CA PHE A 148 1.87 -12.40 16.16
C PHE A 148 1.28 -13.72 15.63
N SER A 149 1.88 -14.29 14.56
CA SER A 149 1.36 -15.54 13.97
C SER A 149 1.69 -16.74 14.87
N ASN A 150 0.78 -17.71 14.89
CA ASN A 150 0.94 -18.97 15.65
C ASN A 150 1.83 -19.99 14.94
N LYS A 151 2.46 -19.66 13.82
CA LYS A 151 3.37 -20.59 13.13
C LYS A 151 4.56 -20.84 14.05
N LYS A 152 4.61 -22.05 14.56
CA LYS A 152 5.74 -22.56 15.32
C LYS A 152 6.94 -22.62 14.37
N TYR A 153 8.04 -22.01 14.75
CA TYR A 153 9.36 -22.16 14.12
C TYR A 153 9.43 -21.76 12.63
N ASP A 154 9.88 -20.57 12.35
CA ASP A 154 10.18 -20.11 11.00
C ASP A 154 11.39 -19.18 11.08
N SER A 155 12.56 -19.66 10.67
CA SER A 155 13.75 -18.84 10.59
C SER A 155 14.14 -18.69 9.13
N LYS A 156 14.38 -17.44 8.70
CA LYS A 156 14.71 -17.12 7.32
C LYS A 156 15.91 -16.19 7.25
N ILE A 157 16.77 -16.50 6.29
CA ILE A 157 17.81 -15.57 5.84
C ILE A 157 17.52 -15.29 4.37
N LYS A 158 17.37 -14.02 4.05
CA LYS A 158 17.14 -13.57 2.68
C LYS A 158 18.25 -12.62 2.25
N LEU A 159 18.77 -12.86 1.07
CA LEU A 159 19.76 -12.01 0.40
C LEU A 159 19.20 -11.62 -0.97
N ASP A 160 19.28 -10.36 -1.35
CA ASP A 160 18.84 -9.87 -2.64
C ASP A 160 19.85 -8.94 -3.30
N TYR A 161 19.89 -8.97 -4.63
CA TYR A 161 20.71 -8.10 -5.47
C TYR A 161 19.95 -7.65 -6.71
N LEU A 162 20.15 -6.39 -7.10
CA LEU A 162 19.53 -5.73 -8.26
C LEU A 162 20.58 -5.04 -9.11
N THR A 163 20.50 -5.19 -10.43
CA THR A 163 21.49 -4.59 -11.34
C THR A 163 21.23 -3.12 -11.65
N VAL A 164 19.96 -2.68 -11.70
CA VAL A 164 19.59 -1.34 -12.16
C VAL A 164 20.14 -0.22 -11.29
N ASN A 165 20.46 -0.51 -10.04
CA ASN A 165 20.96 0.45 -9.03
C ASN A 165 22.01 -0.15 -8.11
N ASN A 166 22.71 -1.20 -8.55
CA ASN A 166 23.67 -1.96 -7.73
C ASN A 166 23.12 -2.29 -6.33
N GLY A 167 21.78 -2.49 -6.27
CA GLY A 167 21.07 -2.64 -5.04
C GLY A 167 21.31 -3.98 -4.38
N TYR A 168 21.44 -3.98 -3.06
CA TYR A 168 21.49 -5.21 -2.27
C TYR A 168 20.71 -5.07 -0.98
N GLY A 169 20.22 -6.21 -0.51
CA GLY A 169 19.50 -6.29 0.74
C GLY A 169 19.77 -7.58 1.48
N HIS A 170 19.53 -7.56 2.77
CA HIS A 170 19.49 -8.77 3.58
C HIS A 170 18.41 -8.64 4.65
N ASN A 171 17.78 -9.77 4.91
CA ASN A 171 16.77 -9.89 5.96
C ASN A 171 17.04 -11.16 6.78
N LEU A 172 16.96 -11.00 8.09
CA LEU A 172 16.99 -12.08 9.07
C LEU A 172 15.62 -12.11 9.74
N LEU A 173 14.98 -13.27 9.76
CA LEU A 173 13.77 -13.52 10.51
C LEU A 173 14.00 -14.71 11.42
N PHE A 174 13.60 -14.56 12.65
CA PHE A 174 13.60 -15.63 13.64
C PHE A 174 12.27 -15.65 14.38
N LYS A 175 11.61 -16.80 14.37
CA LYS A 175 10.41 -17.08 15.14
C LYS A 175 10.60 -18.34 15.93
N GLU A 176 10.34 -18.27 17.20
CA GLU A 176 10.48 -19.37 18.15
C GLU A 176 9.27 -19.44 19.07
N TYR A 177 8.78 -20.66 19.32
CA TYR A 177 7.76 -20.91 20.33
C TYR A 177 8.41 -21.61 21.53
N PHE A 178 8.55 -20.89 22.62
CA PHE A 178 9.19 -21.39 23.83
C PHE A 178 8.37 -21.02 25.07
N LEU A 179 8.15 -21.99 25.96
CA LEU A 179 7.39 -21.81 27.21
C LEU A 179 6.05 -21.07 27.00
N ASP A 180 5.23 -21.55 26.06
CA ASP A 180 3.93 -20.96 25.72
C ASP A 180 3.99 -19.47 25.31
N THR A 181 5.11 -19.07 24.74
CA THR A 181 5.36 -17.71 24.25
C THR A 181 5.95 -17.77 22.86
N ASN A 182 5.39 -17.01 21.92
CA ASN A 182 6.01 -16.78 20.63
C ASN A 182 6.99 -15.62 20.73
N LEU A 183 8.21 -15.87 20.30
CA LEU A 183 9.26 -14.89 20.11
C LEU A 183 9.36 -14.55 18.63
N PHE A 184 9.45 -13.28 18.34
CA PHE A 184 9.65 -12.77 16.99
C PHE A 184 10.82 -11.79 17.00
N PHE A 185 11.78 -12.01 16.13
CA PHE A 185 12.88 -11.08 15.83
C PHE A 185 13.02 -10.95 14.33
N SER A 186 13.16 -9.73 13.84
CA SER A 186 13.50 -9.46 12.46
C SER A 186 14.48 -8.30 12.37
N PHE A 187 15.44 -8.45 11.49
CA PHE A 187 16.36 -7.41 11.07
C PHE A 187 16.40 -7.35 9.55
N SER A 188 16.23 -6.20 8.96
CA SER A 188 16.42 -5.99 7.53
C SER A 188 17.29 -4.77 7.26
N ASN A 189 18.10 -4.87 6.22
CA ASN A 189 18.88 -3.76 5.70
C ASN A 189 18.77 -3.77 4.17
N LYS A 190 18.65 -2.59 3.57
CA LYS A 190 18.53 -2.38 2.13
C LYS A 190 19.37 -1.19 1.71
N HIS A 191 20.11 -1.34 0.62
CA HIS A 191 20.93 -0.31 0.02
C HIS A 191 20.74 -0.32 -1.48
N LEU A 192 20.30 0.79 -2.05
CA LEU A 192 20.10 1.00 -3.48
C LEU A 192 20.85 2.28 -3.86
N ASP A 193 21.67 2.24 -4.89
CA ASP A 193 22.28 3.43 -5.50
C ASP A 193 21.28 4.11 -6.45
N ASN A 194 21.69 5.19 -7.09
CA ASN A 194 20.92 5.85 -8.14
C ASN A 194 20.64 4.86 -9.29
N TYR A 195 19.40 4.81 -9.76
CA TYR A 195 19.02 3.83 -10.77
C TYR A 195 19.34 4.29 -12.21
N SER A 196 19.63 3.30 -13.04
CA SER A 196 19.85 3.48 -14.47
C SER A 196 18.54 3.69 -15.21
N LEU A 197 18.54 4.60 -16.17
CA LEU A 197 17.42 4.93 -17.05
C LEU A 197 17.54 4.14 -18.36
N PRO A 198 16.41 3.90 -19.08
CA PRO A 198 16.46 3.38 -20.43
C PRO A 198 17.28 4.26 -21.36
N ASP A 199 17.98 3.66 -22.32
CA ASP A 199 18.78 4.39 -23.30
C ASP A 199 17.92 5.40 -24.06
N GLY A 200 18.29 6.66 -23.99
CA GLY A 200 17.63 7.76 -24.69
C GLY A 200 16.38 8.31 -23.97
N ALA A 201 16.24 8.06 -22.67
CA ALA A 201 15.24 8.78 -21.87
C ALA A 201 15.42 10.29 -22.03
N LEU A 202 14.45 10.94 -22.66
CA LEU A 202 14.45 12.37 -22.96
C LEU A 202 13.71 13.12 -21.86
N PHE A 203 14.31 14.16 -21.32
CA PHE A 203 13.73 15.04 -20.31
C PHE A 203 13.17 16.34 -20.95
N GLU A 204 12.45 17.16 -20.20
CA GLU A 204 11.82 18.39 -20.70
C GLU A 204 12.85 19.39 -21.27
N ASP A 205 14.06 19.44 -20.70
CA ASP A 205 15.20 20.23 -21.17
C ASP A 205 15.79 19.74 -22.52
N GLY A 206 15.33 18.60 -23.05
CA GLY A 206 15.85 17.95 -24.24
C GLY A 206 17.13 17.16 -24.00
N VAL A 207 17.62 17.06 -22.77
CA VAL A 207 18.80 16.30 -22.38
C VAL A 207 18.48 14.82 -22.23
N LYS A 208 19.43 13.96 -22.61
CA LYS A 208 19.35 12.50 -22.41
C LYS A 208 20.21 12.11 -21.23
N LYS A 209 19.59 11.59 -20.19
CA LYS A 209 20.30 11.09 -19.00
C LYS A 209 20.34 9.56 -19.01
N ARG A 210 21.38 8.96 -18.42
CA ARG A 210 21.54 7.50 -18.26
C ARG A 210 21.25 7.04 -16.84
N THR A 211 21.34 7.94 -15.88
CA THR A 211 21.14 7.67 -14.46
C THR A 211 20.23 8.76 -13.91
N LYS A 212 19.33 8.41 -13.01
CA LYS A 212 18.50 9.39 -12.29
C LYS A 212 19.19 9.77 -10.99
N SER A 213 19.66 11.00 -10.91
CA SER A 213 20.28 11.55 -9.69
C SER A 213 19.27 11.60 -8.54
N ASN A 214 19.74 11.60 -7.30
CA ASN A 214 18.94 11.64 -6.08
C ASN A 214 17.85 10.57 -6.03
N SER A 215 18.14 9.36 -6.51
CA SER A 215 17.19 8.25 -6.51
C SER A 215 17.65 7.06 -5.66
N ASP A 216 18.70 7.25 -4.89
CA ASP A 216 19.24 6.27 -3.96
C ASP A 216 18.34 6.03 -2.75
N TYR A 217 18.45 4.86 -2.14
CA TYR A 217 17.66 4.48 -0.97
C TYR A 217 18.44 3.58 -0.03
N LYS A 218 18.45 3.92 1.25
CA LYS A 218 19.01 3.09 2.33
C LYS A 218 17.99 2.98 3.43
N ASN A 219 17.80 1.77 3.95
CA ASN A 219 16.87 1.54 5.03
C ASN A 219 17.35 0.40 5.93
N GLN A 220 17.20 0.58 7.21
CA GLN A 220 17.42 -0.44 8.23
C GLN A 220 16.18 -0.53 9.12
N ASN A 221 15.71 -1.75 9.34
CA ASN A 221 14.55 -2.00 10.19
C ASN A 221 14.84 -3.12 11.18
N ILE A 222 14.48 -2.90 12.43
CA ILE A 222 14.53 -3.90 13.51
C ILE A 222 13.14 -4.05 14.08
N LYS A 223 12.69 -5.30 14.26
CA LYS A 223 11.38 -5.60 14.79
C LYS A 223 11.47 -6.72 15.83
N LEU A 224 10.88 -6.50 16.99
CA LEU A 224 10.81 -7.44 18.10
C LEU A 224 9.36 -7.67 18.46
N GLY A 225 8.99 -8.92 18.75
CA GLY A 225 7.62 -9.26 19.14
C GLY A 225 7.60 -10.38 20.19
N LEU A 226 6.62 -10.28 21.07
CA LEU A 226 6.28 -11.32 22.04
C LEU A 226 4.78 -11.53 21.99
N SER A 227 4.32 -12.77 21.89
CA SER A 227 2.91 -13.08 22.04
C SER A 227 2.67 -14.32 22.91
N PHE A 228 1.57 -14.27 23.65
CA PHE A 228 1.20 -15.25 24.66
C PHE A 228 -0.13 -15.89 24.27
N PRO A 229 -0.12 -16.94 23.42
CA PRO A 229 -1.34 -17.68 23.10
C PRO A 229 -1.85 -18.44 24.33
N ARG A 230 -3.18 -18.42 24.53
CA ARG A 230 -3.87 -19.09 25.65
C ARG A 230 -5.23 -19.61 25.16
N GLU A 231 -5.87 -20.49 25.90
CA GLU A 231 -7.20 -20.99 25.57
C GLU A 231 -8.25 -19.87 25.47
N TRP A 232 -8.11 -18.82 26.25
CA TRP A 232 -9.01 -17.67 26.24
C TRP A 232 -8.74 -16.69 25.07
N GLY A 233 -7.65 -16.87 24.31
CA GLY A 233 -7.25 -15.99 23.24
C GLY A 233 -5.73 -15.75 23.21
N TYR A 234 -5.30 -14.53 22.93
CA TYR A 234 -3.89 -14.16 22.96
C TYR A 234 -3.69 -12.70 23.33
N PHE A 235 -2.49 -12.41 23.81
CA PHE A 235 -1.96 -11.08 24.05
C PHE A 235 -0.57 -10.98 23.40
N GLY A 236 -0.27 -9.88 22.75
CA GLY A 236 1.02 -9.66 22.13
C GLY A 236 1.48 -8.20 22.21
N ILE A 237 2.78 -8.02 22.31
CA ILE A 237 3.46 -6.74 22.26
C ILE A 237 4.56 -6.78 21.21
N ALA A 238 4.77 -5.67 20.50
CA ALA A 238 5.86 -5.54 19.54
C ALA A 238 6.49 -4.16 19.59
N PHE A 239 7.75 -4.12 19.24
CA PHE A 239 8.54 -2.91 19.03
C PHE A 239 9.13 -2.95 17.63
N GLU A 240 9.10 -1.83 16.92
CA GLU A 240 9.72 -1.64 15.62
C GLU A 240 10.48 -0.33 15.60
N ASN A 241 11.72 -0.39 15.11
CA ASN A 241 12.52 0.78 14.77
C ASN A 241 12.87 0.73 13.29
N ASN A 242 12.67 1.85 12.59
CA ASN A 242 12.95 2.00 11.17
C ASN A 242 13.75 3.27 10.92
N ASP A 243 14.95 3.13 10.37
CA ASP A 243 15.84 4.22 9.99
C ASP A 243 16.08 4.16 8.47
N GLY A 244 15.93 5.29 7.79
CA GLY A 244 16.09 5.34 6.34
C GLY A 244 16.60 6.67 5.83
N ILE A 245 17.22 6.63 4.66
CA ILE A 245 17.59 7.80 3.87
C ILE A 245 17.21 7.51 2.44
N TYR A 246 16.52 8.44 1.78
CA TYR A 246 16.22 8.34 0.36
C TYR A 246 16.42 9.67 -0.35
N GLY A 247 16.93 9.60 -1.57
CA GLY A 247 17.08 10.74 -2.45
C GLY A 247 15.74 11.26 -2.95
N ILE A 248 15.67 12.53 -3.30
CA ILE A 248 14.49 13.22 -3.82
C ILE A 248 14.74 13.55 -5.30
N PRO A 249 14.32 12.66 -6.23
CA PRO A 249 14.74 12.74 -7.63
C PRO A 249 14.02 13.79 -8.47
N PHE A 250 13.00 14.45 -7.93
CA PHE A 250 12.17 15.40 -8.66
C PHE A 250 12.55 16.88 -8.46
N HIS A 251 13.51 17.18 -7.59
CA HIS A 251 14.10 18.50 -7.57
C HIS A 251 14.88 18.75 -8.86
N ALA A 252 14.57 19.84 -9.56
CA ALA A 252 15.29 20.22 -10.76
C ALA A 252 16.71 20.64 -10.37
N GLU A 253 17.70 20.04 -11.02
CA GLU A 253 19.04 20.58 -11.05
C GLU A 253 18.93 21.88 -11.88
N GLU A 254 19.08 23.04 -11.28
CA GLU A 254 19.35 24.27 -12.04
C GLU A 254 20.75 24.09 -12.64
N GLU A 255 20.83 24.00 -13.98
CA GLU A 255 22.10 23.96 -14.69
C GLU A 255 22.78 25.33 -14.52
N GLU A 256 23.65 25.48 -13.54
CA GLU A 256 24.68 26.54 -13.57
C GLU A 256 25.92 26.00 -14.28
N GLU A 257 26.44 26.85 -15.19
CA GLU A 257 27.53 26.55 -16.10
C GLU A 257 28.81 26.17 -15.35
N GLU A 258 29.41 25.04 -15.76
CA GLU A 258 30.82 24.61 -15.65
C GLU A 258 31.68 25.26 -14.53
N GLU A 259 31.53 24.81 -13.29
CA GLU A 259 32.66 24.69 -12.34
C GLU A 259 32.45 23.40 -11.54
N GLU A 260 33.53 22.67 -11.18
CA GLU A 260 33.54 21.38 -10.51
C GLU A 260 32.65 21.39 -9.26
N GLU A 261 31.37 21.08 -9.41
CA GLU A 261 30.41 21.08 -8.30
C GLU A 261 30.34 19.69 -7.68
N GLU A 262 30.57 19.64 -6.36
CA GLU A 262 30.04 18.58 -5.54
C GLU A 262 28.53 18.53 -5.80
N GLU A 263 28.01 17.46 -6.43
CA GLU A 263 26.58 17.23 -6.65
C GLU A 263 25.82 17.47 -5.33
N HIS A 264 25.07 18.54 -5.23
CA HIS A 264 24.27 18.86 -4.06
C HIS A 264 23.16 17.81 -3.93
N ARG A 265 23.40 16.82 -3.08
CA ARG A 265 22.47 15.72 -2.84
C ARG A 265 21.26 16.21 -2.06
N ILE A 266 20.07 16.16 -2.68
CA ILE A 266 18.78 16.41 -2.04
C ILE A 266 18.20 15.09 -1.56
N PHE A 267 17.88 14.99 -0.27
CA PHE A 267 17.46 13.75 0.35
C PHE A 267 16.61 13.95 1.60
N SER A 268 15.82 12.95 1.92
CA SER A 268 15.10 12.85 3.18
C SER A 268 15.68 11.77 4.08
N LYS A 269 15.79 12.07 5.36
CA LYS A 269 16.13 11.14 6.43
C LYS A 269 14.88 10.83 7.24
N ILE A 270 14.57 9.55 7.43
CA ILE A 270 13.47 9.05 8.25
C ILE A 270 14.00 8.29 9.48
N GLU A 271 13.36 8.51 10.61
CA GLU A 271 13.52 7.72 11.84
C GLU A 271 12.12 7.44 12.40
N SER A 272 11.80 6.20 12.72
CA SER A 272 10.53 5.89 13.35
C SER A 272 10.65 4.82 14.43
N GLU A 273 9.91 5.01 15.50
CA GLU A 273 9.74 4.05 16.57
C GLU A 273 8.27 3.75 16.78
N THR A 274 7.93 2.47 16.82
CA THR A 274 6.54 2.02 16.92
C THR A 274 6.41 0.94 18.00
N TYR A 275 5.48 1.16 18.92
CA TYR A 275 5.06 0.19 19.93
C TYR A 275 3.67 -0.29 19.61
N THR A 276 3.49 -1.61 19.54
CA THR A 276 2.20 -2.23 19.22
C THR A 276 1.78 -3.18 20.34
N LEU A 277 0.50 -3.07 20.73
CA LEU A 277 -0.17 -4.01 21.61
C LEU A 277 -1.38 -4.56 20.87
N LYS A 278 -1.50 -5.87 20.76
CA LYS A 278 -2.57 -6.54 20.02
C LYS A 278 -3.02 -7.79 20.77
N GLY A 279 -4.31 -8.06 20.73
CA GLY A 279 -4.79 -9.29 21.31
C GLY A 279 -6.24 -9.58 21.01
N ARG A 280 -6.64 -10.77 21.42
CA ARG A 280 -8.01 -11.27 21.33
C ARG A 280 -8.40 -11.95 22.63
N TYR A 281 -9.60 -11.70 23.06
CA TYR A 281 -10.24 -12.43 24.14
C TYR A 281 -11.50 -13.14 23.62
N ASN A 282 -11.55 -14.44 23.76
CA ASN A 282 -12.64 -15.32 23.28
C ASN A 282 -13.68 -15.57 24.36
N LYS A 283 -14.94 -15.81 23.95
CA LYS A 283 -16.03 -16.31 24.80
C LYS A 283 -16.38 -15.40 26.00
N ILE A 284 -16.72 -14.15 25.73
CA ILE A 284 -17.31 -13.24 26.73
C ILE A 284 -18.83 -13.39 26.67
N ILE A 285 -19.52 -13.21 27.79
CA ILE A 285 -20.96 -13.48 27.99
C ILE A 285 -21.87 -12.98 26.85
N PHE A 286 -21.53 -11.84 26.22
CA PHE A 286 -22.33 -11.23 25.15
C PHE A 286 -21.66 -11.19 23.78
N PHE A 287 -20.37 -11.60 23.69
CA PHE A 287 -19.56 -11.50 22.48
C PHE A 287 -18.81 -12.80 22.23
N ASN A 288 -18.67 -13.20 20.98
CA ASN A 288 -17.85 -14.36 20.62
C ASN A 288 -16.36 -14.06 20.86
N SER A 289 -15.94 -12.84 20.53
CA SER A 289 -14.60 -12.35 20.86
C SER A 289 -14.56 -10.83 20.94
N ILE A 290 -13.52 -10.33 21.59
CA ILE A 290 -13.08 -8.95 21.56
C ILE A 290 -11.66 -8.94 21.03
N ASP A 291 -11.43 -8.26 19.90
CA ASP A 291 -10.10 -7.95 19.39
C ASP A 291 -9.75 -6.53 19.81
N TYR A 292 -8.54 -6.32 20.26
CA TYR A 292 -8.03 -5.01 20.59
C TYR A 292 -6.66 -4.79 19.98
N PHE A 293 -6.43 -3.56 19.55
CA PHE A 293 -5.19 -3.11 18.94
C PHE A 293 -4.89 -1.70 19.45
N TYR A 294 -3.67 -1.50 19.93
CA TYR A 294 -3.15 -0.18 20.27
C TYR A 294 -1.77 0.00 19.65
N ARG A 295 -1.53 1.18 19.06
CA ARG A 295 -0.25 1.58 18.49
C ARG A 295 0.12 2.97 19.00
N ASP A 296 1.36 3.12 19.43
CA ASP A 296 2.01 4.40 19.73
C ASP A 296 3.24 4.50 18.84
N SER A 297 3.31 5.54 18.01
CA SER A 297 4.34 5.64 16.99
C SER A 297 4.84 7.07 16.87
N ASN A 298 6.15 7.21 16.87
CA ASN A 298 6.84 8.46 16.60
C ASN A 298 7.53 8.34 15.24
N TYR A 299 7.27 9.26 14.36
CA TYR A 299 7.87 9.34 13.03
C TYR A 299 8.51 10.72 12.86
N PHE A 300 9.76 10.73 12.51
CA PHE A 300 10.55 11.92 12.23
C PHE A 300 11.05 11.87 10.78
N LEU A 301 10.83 12.93 10.02
CA LEU A 301 11.38 13.13 8.70
C LEU A 301 12.11 14.46 8.66
N LYS A 302 13.32 14.45 8.12
CA LYS A 302 14.10 15.66 7.84
C LYS A 302 14.49 15.67 6.37
N GLU A 303 14.02 16.68 5.66
CA GLU A 303 14.42 16.98 4.28
C GLU A 303 15.63 17.89 4.27
N HIS A 304 16.57 17.57 3.44
CA HIS A 304 17.76 18.36 3.17
C HIS A 304 17.68 18.87 1.73
N GLU A 305 17.50 20.17 1.59
CA GLU A 305 17.43 20.90 0.33
C GLU A 305 18.62 21.82 0.20
N GLU A 306 18.88 22.40 -0.98
CA GLU A 306 20.00 23.31 -1.22
C GLU A 306 19.95 24.55 -0.31
N ASP A 307 18.77 25.13 -0.15
CA ASP A 307 18.55 26.36 0.60
C ASP A 307 18.27 26.16 2.10
N GLY A 308 18.30 24.91 2.60
CA GLY A 308 18.01 24.66 3.99
C GLY A 308 17.55 23.25 4.34
N SER A 309 16.79 23.12 5.41
CA SER A 309 16.18 21.85 5.79
C SER A 309 14.80 22.05 6.38
N ALA A 310 13.87 21.15 6.03
CA ALA A 310 12.57 21.04 6.64
C ALA A 310 12.52 19.85 7.61
N SER A 311 11.80 20.00 8.71
CA SER A 311 11.52 18.90 9.65
C SER A 311 10.02 18.69 9.73
N LEU A 312 9.61 17.47 9.41
CA LEU A 312 8.22 17.05 9.40
C LEU A 312 8.08 15.83 10.32
N ASN A 313 7.37 15.99 11.42
CA ASN A 313 7.19 14.92 12.40
C ASN A 313 5.74 14.48 12.44
N ASN A 314 5.51 13.22 12.78
CA ASN A 314 4.17 12.68 12.99
C ASN A 314 4.16 11.71 14.17
N ASN A 315 3.62 12.16 15.29
CA ASN A 315 3.46 11.34 16.49
C ASN A 315 2.00 10.89 16.57
N SER A 316 1.74 9.59 16.54
CA SER A 316 0.39 9.05 16.51
C SER A 316 0.11 8.08 17.65
N LYS A 317 -1.13 8.09 18.11
CA LYS A 317 -1.71 7.08 19.01
C LYS A 317 -3.00 6.58 18.43
N GLU A 318 -3.10 5.27 18.24
CA GLU A 318 -4.25 4.65 17.61
C GLU A 318 -4.77 3.50 18.46
N LEU A 319 -6.08 3.45 18.64
CA LEU A 319 -6.80 2.39 19.34
C LEU A 319 -7.90 1.84 18.44
N SER A 320 -7.99 0.54 18.35
CA SER A 320 -9.09 -0.16 17.66
C SER A 320 -9.61 -1.29 18.55
N ILE A 321 -10.93 -1.34 18.74
CA ILE A 321 -11.61 -2.41 19.48
C ILE A 321 -12.71 -2.94 18.59
N LYS A 322 -12.67 -4.24 18.29
CA LYS A 322 -13.68 -4.94 17.51
C LYS A 322 -14.39 -5.98 18.39
N LEU A 323 -15.69 -5.96 18.35
CA LEU A 323 -16.57 -6.91 19.01
C LEU A 323 -17.18 -7.85 17.98
N ASP A 324 -17.02 -9.15 18.18
CA ASP A 324 -17.66 -10.19 17.39
C ASP A 324 -19.01 -10.56 18.00
N LEU A 325 -20.09 -10.32 17.24
CA LEU A 325 -21.50 -10.54 17.61
C LEU A 325 -22.15 -11.60 16.70
N ASP A 326 -21.35 -12.41 16.04
CA ASP A 326 -21.81 -13.42 15.09
C ASP A 326 -22.80 -14.38 15.71
N ASN A 327 -23.75 -14.82 14.88
CA ASN A 327 -24.66 -15.90 15.20
C ASN A 327 -24.88 -16.81 13.97
N ASP A 328 -25.73 -17.81 14.09
CA ASP A 328 -25.97 -18.80 13.01
C ASP A 328 -26.53 -18.18 11.72
N ARG A 329 -27.20 -17.02 11.81
CA ARG A 329 -27.86 -16.37 10.68
C ARG A 329 -27.10 -15.21 10.10
N TYR A 330 -26.29 -14.55 10.91
CA TYR A 330 -25.61 -13.32 10.56
C TYR A 330 -24.19 -13.29 11.10
N GLU A 331 -23.25 -12.86 10.27
CA GLU A 331 -22.00 -12.28 10.73
C GLU A 331 -22.28 -10.85 11.17
N LYS A 332 -21.78 -10.46 12.35
CA LYS A 332 -21.99 -9.11 12.89
C LYS A 332 -20.75 -8.65 13.62
N LYS A 333 -20.27 -7.49 13.28
CA LYS A 333 -19.11 -6.87 13.94
C LYS A 333 -19.46 -5.43 14.34
N LEU A 334 -18.94 -5.02 15.49
CA LEU A 334 -18.99 -3.64 15.94
C LEU A 334 -17.54 -3.18 16.18
N LEU A 335 -17.18 -2.03 15.61
CA LEU A 335 -15.81 -1.51 15.62
C LEU A 335 -15.82 -0.10 16.24
N PHE A 336 -14.90 0.13 17.17
CA PHE A 336 -14.57 1.44 17.73
C PHE A 336 -13.15 1.77 17.39
N GLN A 337 -12.91 2.97 16.86
CA GLN A 337 -11.56 3.44 16.54
C GLN A 337 -11.34 4.84 17.10
N TYR A 338 -10.14 5.09 17.57
CA TYR A 338 -9.64 6.38 18.00
C TYR A 338 -8.25 6.59 17.45
N GLY A 339 -8.03 7.75 16.85
CA GLY A 339 -6.73 8.22 16.36
C GLY A 339 -6.44 9.61 16.91
N HIS A 340 -5.22 9.82 17.35
CA HIS A 340 -4.69 11.13 17.72
C HIS A 340 -3.32 11.28 17.05
N ARG A 341 -3.15 12.36 16.28
CA ARG A 341 -1.89 12.68 15.61
C ARG A 341 -1.47 14.09 15.94
N LYS A 342 -0.20 14.24 16.26
CA LYS A 342 0.44 15.54 16.47
C LYS A 342 1.63 15.63 15.52
N SER A 343 1.56 16.63 14.62
CA SER A 343 2.55 16.80 13.55
C SER A 343 3.24 18.17 13.70
N PRO A 344 4.29 18.26 14.54
CA PRO A 344 5.13 19.45 14.60
C PRO A 344 5.95 19.54 13.31
N MET A 345 5.92 20.72 12.68
CA MET A 345 6.59 20.99 11.41
C MET A 345 7.38 22.29 11.48
N THR A 346 8.55 22.32 10.83
CA THR A 346 9.44 23.50 10.78
C THR A 346 10.11 23.56 9.42
N GLY A 347 10.09 24.72 8.77
CA GLY A 347 10.66 24.93 7.43
C GLY A 347 9.84 24.31 6.30
N ALA A 348 8.73 23.65 6.58
CA ALA A 348 7.86 23.00 5.60
C ALA A 348 6.76 23.95 5.09
N TYR A 349 6.20 23.62 3.92
CA TYR A 349 5.02 24.31 3.37
C TYR A 349 3.74 24.08 4.20
N LEU A 350 3.79 23.12 5.11
CA LEU A 350 2.72 22.79 6.05
C LEU A 350 3.00 23.35 7.43
N PRO A 351 2.02 23.93 8.11
CA PRO A 351 2.13 24.33 9.50
C PRO A 351 2.01 23.13 10.44
N SER A 352 2.56 23.27 11.66
CA SER A 352 2.33 22.32 12.74
C SER A 352 0.85 22.14 13.01
N SER A 353 0.43 20.89 13.22
CA SER A 353 -0.99 20.55 13.36
C SER A 353 -1.22 19.43 14.37
N GLU A 354 -2.47 19.32 14.82
CA GLU A 354 -2.96 18.28 15.70
C GLU A 354 -4.31 17.79 15.20
N SER A 355 -4.51 16.47 15.14
CA SER A 355 -5.76 15.88 14.65
C SER A 355 -6.29 14.78 15.56
N TYR A 356 -7.60 14.70 15.64
CA TYR A 356 -8.34 13.65 16.35
C TYR A 356 -9.35 13.02 15.41
N GLU A 357 -9.36 11.69 15.36
CA GLU A 357 -10.32 10.88 14.62
C GLU A 357 -11.02 9.93 15.59
N ARG A 358 -12.34 9.89 15.58
CA ARG A 358 -13.16 8.97 16.38
C ARG A 358 -14.19 8.35 15.51
N SER A 359 -14.36 7.04 15.60
CA SER A 359 -15.37 6.38 14.80
C SER A 359 -16.00 5.18 15.49
N ILE A 360 -17.24 4.95 15.10
CA ILE A 360 -18.01 3.76 15.39
C ILE A 360 -18.51 3.18 14.08
N ALA A 361 -18.29 1.87 13.85
CA ALA A 361 -18.80 1.20 12.67
C ALA A 361 -19.50 -0.12 13.05
N TYR A 362 -20.57 -0.41 12.33
CA TYR A 362 -21.29 -1.67 12.43
C TYR A 362 -21.31 -2.35 11.07
N PHE A 363 -21.06 -3.66 11.07
CA PHE A 363 -21.12 -4.51 9.89
C PHE A 363 -22.04 -5.69 10.14
N THR A 364 -22.79 -6.11 9.11
CA THR A 364 -23.53 -7.37 9.13
C THR A 364 -23.59 -8.00 7.74
N ARG A 365 -23.52 -9.35 7.71
CA ARG A 365 -23.62 -10.19 6.53
C ARG A 365 -24.57 -11.35 6.80
N THR A 366 -25.42 -11.69 5.84
CA THR A 366 -26.27 -12.89 5.94
C THR A 366 -25.44 -14.17 5.79
N LYS A 367 -25.75 -15.18 6.61
CA LYS A 367 -25.14 -16.53 6.53
C LYS A 367 -26.17 -17.56 6.09
N ASN A 368 -25.69 -18.66 5.48
CA ASN A 368 -26.50 -19.85 5.17
C ASN A 368 -27.73 -19.55 4.29
N LYS A 369 -27.60 -18.63 3.33
CA LYS A 369 -28.63 -18.30 2.34
C LYS A 369 -28.11 -18.53 0.93
N PRO A 370 -29.00 -18.75 -0.06
CA PRO A 370 -28.62 -18.83 -1.47
C PRO A 370 -28.21 -17.46 -2.06
N TYR A 371 -28.24 -16.44 -1.25
CA TYR A 371 -27.80 -15.08 -1.54
C TYR A 371 -27.08 -14.50 -0.32
N GLU A 372 -26.27 -13.52 -0.53
CA GLU A 372 -25.57 -12.78 0.52
C GLU A 372 -25.98 -11.30 0.46
N ILE A 373 -26.30 -10.75 1.60
CA ILE A 373 -26.53 -9.32 1.78
C ILE A 373 -25.54 -8.82 2.81
N ASP A 374 -24.74 -7.84 2.43
CA ASP A 374 -23.86 -7.11 3.31
C ASP A 374 -24.42 -5.72 3.58
N PHE A 375 -24.23 -5.27 4.80
CA PHE A 375 -24.49 -3.89 5.19
C PHE A 375 -23.39 -3.42 6.14
N ALA A 376 -22.89 -2.21 5.92
CA ALA A 376 -22.02 -1.51 6.83
C ALA A 376 -22.51 -0.09 7.03
N GLY A 377 -22.42 0.38 8.27
CA GLY A 377 -22.68 1.77 8.64
C GLY A 377 -21.55 2.28 9.52
N ARG A 378 -21.11 3.53 9.31
CA ARG A 378 -20.01 4.15 10.03
C ARG A 378 -20.31 5.60 10.34
N TYR A 379 -20.06 5.99 11.57
CA TYR A 379 -20.07 7.38 12.03
C TYR A 379 -18.66 7.81 12.39
N ASP A 380 -18.21 8.93 11.83
CA ASP A 380 -16.91 9.53 12.08
C ASP A 380 -17.07 10.94 12.66
N SER A 381 -16.18 11.29 13.59
CA SER A 381 -16.02 12.64 14.12
C SER A 381 -14.54 13.02 14.08
N ASN A 382 -14.22 14.04 13.29
CA ASN A 382 -12.87 14.49 13.01
C ASN A 382 -12.66 15.93 13.50
N SER A 383 -11.46 16.21 13.98
CA SER A 383 -11.01 17.57 14.29
C SER A 383 -9.55 17.72 13.88
N ARG A 384 -9.22 18.87 13.28
CA ARG A 384 -7.89 19.26 12.85
C ARG A 384 -7.63 20.69 13.29
N ASP A 385 -6.59 20.87 14.07
CA ASP A 385 -6.20 22.16 14.63
C ASP A 385 -4.80 22.55 14.09
N SER A 386 -4.64 23.78 13.63
CA SER A 386 -3.37 24.34 13.18
C SER A 386 -3.34 25.86 13.32
N ASN A 387 -2.28 26.39 13.95
CA ASN A 387 -1.99 27.83 14.04
C ASN A 387 -3.24 28.70 14.38
N SER A 388 -3.99 28.34 15.40
CA SER A 388 -5.24 29.00 15.82
C SER A 388 -6.43 28.84 14.85
N GLN A 389 -6.27 28.06 13.79
CA GLN A 389 -7.36 27.65 12.92
C GLN A 389 -7.85 26.26 13.33
N ARG A 390 -9.12 26.07 13.33
CA ARG A 390 -9.75 24.80 13.67
C ARG A 390 -10.72 24.39 12.60
N TYR A 391 -10.62 23.12 12.20
CA TYR A 391 -11.59 22.44 11.37
C TYR A 391 -12.18 21.26 12.15
N GLY A 392 -13.48 21.07 12.10
CA GLY A 392 -14.13 19.94 12.72
C GLY A 392 -15.39 19.57 11.97
N ASP A 393 -15.60 18.27 11.77
CA ASP A 393 -16.78 17.74 11.13
C ASP A 393 -17.21 16.39 11.69
N THR A 394 -18.43 15.99 11.32
CA THR A 394 -18.97 14.66 11.55
C THR A 394 -19.54 14.11 10.26
N SER A 395 -19.42 12.81 10.05
CA SER A 395 -19.95 12.17 8.86
C SER A 395 -20.62 10.83 9.16
N LEU A 396 -21.61 10.50 8.34
CA LEU A 396 -22.25 9.20 8.31
C LEU A 396 -21.97 8.57 6.94
N SER A 397 -21.38 7.40 6.94
CA SER A 397 -21.13 6.60 5.74
C SER A 397 -21.86 5.28 5.86
N PHE A 398 -22.34 4.75 4.73
CA PHE A 398 -22.94 3.41 4.70
C PHE A 398 -22.70 2.74 3.34
N ALA A 399 -22.68 1.43 3.36
CA ALA A 399 -22.57 0.62 2.16
C ALA A 399 -23.45 -0.63 2.28
N THR A 400 -23.91 -1.13 1.16
CA THR A 400 -24.64 -2.38 1.06
C THR A 400 -24.29 -3.10 -0.22
N SER A 401 -24.29 -4.42 -0.17
CA SER A 401 -24.15 -5.25 -1.36
C SER A 401 -25.13 -6.42 -1.32
N TYR A 402 -25.52 -6.86 -2.50
CA TYR A 402 -26.30 -8.07 -2.71
C TYR A 402 -25.56 -8.96 -3.71
N SER A 403 -25.24 -10.18 -3.30
CA SER A 403 -24.57 -11.19 -4.12
C SER A 403 -25.43 -12.44 -4.24
N LYS A 404 -25.48 -13.03 -5.43
CA LYS A 404 -26.23 -14.26 -5.68
C LYS A 404 -25.59 -15.10 -6.76
N LYS A 405 -25.51 -16.43 -6.51
CA LYS A 405 -25.26 -17.43 -7.57
C LYS A 405 -26.56 -17.68 -8.35
N LEU A 406 -26.58 -17.40 -9.64
CA LEU A 406 -27.71 -17.71 -10.51
C LEU A 406 -27.76 -19.18 -10.90
N ASN A 407 -26.59 -19.77 -11.13
CA ASN A 407 -26.37 -21.20 -11.36
C ASN A 407 -24.96 -21.60 -10.91
N GLN A 408 -24.50 -22.79 -11.25
CA GLN A 408 -23.16 -23.28 -10.87
C GLN A 408 -22.01 -22.45 -11.46
N SER A 409 -22.24 -21.80 -12.60
CA SER A 409 -21.21 -21.06 -13.34
C SER A 409 -21.30 -19.54 -13.22
N LEU A 410 -22.46 -18.99 -12.87
CA LEU A 410 -22.68 -17.53 -12.94
C LEU A 410 -23.13 -16.97 -11.60
N SER A 411 -22.41 -16.00 -11.10
CA SER A 411 -22.79 -15.17 -9.97
C SER A 411 -22.73 -13.68 -10.31
N TYR A 412 -23.48 -12.88 -9.56
CA TYR A 412 -23.44 -11.43 -9.68
C TYR A 412 -23.48 -10.77 -8.31
N THR A 413 -22.91 -9.57 -8.24
CA THR A 413 -22.92 -8.70 -7.06
C THR A 413 -23.33 -7.30 -7.49
N VAL A 414 -24.26 -6.70 -6.77
CA VAL A 414 -24.61 -5.27 -6.91
C VAL A 414 -24.25 -4.60 -5.59
N GLY A 415 -23.48 -3.53 -5.66
CA GLY A 415 -23.02 -2.76 -4.52
C GLY A 415 -23.40 -1.28 -4.61
N TYR A 416 -23.69 -0.68 -3.46
CA TYR A 416 -23.84 0.76 -3.31
C TYR A 416 -23.09 1.22 -2.06
N ALA A 417 -22.35 2.32 -2.18
CA ALA A 417 -21.75 3.00 -1.03
C ALA A 417 -22.01 4.51 -1.08
N HIS A 418 -22.28 5.04 0.08
CA HIS A 418 -22.28 6.46 0.39
C HIS A 418 -21.19 6.72 1.43
N THR A 419 -20.07 7.30 1.01
CA THR A 419 -18.92 7.55 1.88
C THR A 419 -18.60 9.03 1.94
N SER A 420 -17.98 9.45 3.02
CA SER A 420 -17.67 10.85 3.27
C SER A 420 -16.25 11.00 3.81
N ARG A 421 -15.44 11.84 3.17
CA ARG A 421 -14.05 12.13 3.56
C ARG A 421 -13.90 13.58 3.99
N SER A 422 -13.32 13.80 5.17
CA SER A 422 -12.92 15.15 5.62
C SER A 422 -11.69 15.62 4.86
N PRO A 423 -11.53 16.94 4.61
CA PRO A 423 -10.32 17.49 3.99
C PRO A 423 -9.05 17.13 4.77
N ALA A 424 -7.95 16.89 4.07
CA ALA A 424 -6.64 16.65 4.66
C ALA A 424 -6.02 17.94 5.25
N ILE A 425 -4.99 17.78 6.07
CA ILE A 425 -4.27 18.92 6.67
C ILE A 425 -3.63 19.81 5.59
N SER A 426 -3.04 19.21 4.55
CA SER A 426 -2.47 19.94 3.41
C SER A 426 -3.54 20.70 2.64
N GLU A 427 -4.69 20.10 2.42
CA GLU A 427 -5.83 20.72 1.72
C GLU A 427 -6.37 21.96 2.49
N LEU A 428 -6.36 21.91 3.81
CA LEU A 428 -6.88 22.96 4.68
C LEU A 428 -5.85 24.09 4.94
N PHE A 429 -4.58 23.74 5.17
CA PHE A 429 -3.65 24.63 5.85
C PHE A 429 -2.30 24.83 5.11
N ALA A 430 -2.07 24.24 3.94
CA ALA A 430 -0.85 24.48 3.17
C ALA A 430 -0.62 25.97 2.92
N ASN A 431 0.63 26.42 3.02
CA ASN A 431 1.01 27.79 2.70
C ASN A 431 2.52 27.91 2.46
N GLY A 432 2.99 27.57 1.27
CA GLY A 432 4.39 27.60 0.93
C GLY A 432 4.72 26.91 -0.39
N VAL A 433 5.98 26.94 -0.75
CA VAL A 433 6.49 26.19 -1.91
C VAL A 433 6.52 24.71 -1.56
N HIS A 434 5.95 23.90 -2.46
CA HIS A 434 5.98 22.46 -2.38
C HIS A 434 6.77 21.91 -3.57
N GLY A 435 7.97 21.42 -3.30
CA GLY A 435 8.94 20.95 -4.31
C GLY A 435 8.35 19.94 -5.30
N PRO A 436 7.71 18.86 -4.84
CA PRO A 436 7.17 17.83 -5.72
C PRO A 436 6.14 18.30 -6.72
N THR A 437 5.34 19.30 -6.36
CA THR A 437 4.33 19.85 -7.25
C THR A 437 4.85 21.05 -8.06
N GLN A 438 6.02 21.60 -7.71
CA GLN A 438 6.61 22.82 -8.27
C GLN A 438 5.65 24.02 -8.20
N ARG A 439 4.89 24.11 -7.10
CA ARG A 439 3.85 25.12 -6.87
C ARG A 439 4.00 25.80 -5.52
N TYR A 440 3.51 27.03 -5.43
CA TYR A 440 3.21 27.63 -4.15
C TYR A 440 1.78 27.26 -3.76
N GLU A 441 1.65 26.31 -2.84
CA GLU A 441 0.34 25.78 -2.46
C GLU A 441 -0.32 26.60 -1.35
N ARG A 442 -1.62 26.85 -1.54
CA ARG A 442 -2.48 27.51 -0.55
C ARG A 442 -3.63 26.61 -0.17
N GLY A 443 -3.69 26.25 1.09
CA GLY A 443 -4.81 25.55 1.70
C GLY A 443 -6.07 26.43 1.75
N ASN A 444 -7.19 25.77 1.95
CA ASN A 444 -8.48 26.46 2.04
C ASN A 444 -9.28 25.92 3.23
N ASN A 445 -9.37 26.67 4.31
CA ASN A 445 -10.08 26.31 5.53
C ASN A 445 -11.62 26.33 5.40
N ARG A 446 -12.14 26.72 4.23
CA ARG A 446 -13.59 26.70 3.91
C ARG A 446 -14.00 25.42 3.17
N LEU A 447 -13.07 24.53 2.87
CA LEU A 447 -13.40 23.25 2.25
C LEU A 447 -14.38 22.48 3.11
N THR A 448 -15.33 21.86 2.44
CA THR A 448 -16.26 20.91 3.04
C THR A 448 -15.80 19.48 2.76
N ARG A 449 -16.42 18.51 3.42
CA ARG A 449 -16.10 17.10 3.15
C ARG A 449 -16.52 16.70 1.74
N GLU A 450 -15.75 15.82 1.14
CA GLU A 450 -16.16 15.11 -0.08
C GLU A 450 -17.25 14.09 0.26
N VAL A 451 -18.23 13.96 -0.63
CA VAL A 451 -19.29 12.95 -0.52
C VAL A 451 -19.31 12.10 -1.79
N SER A 452 -18.92 10.85 -1.64
CA SER A 452 -18.88 9.86 -2.73
C SER A 452 -20.15 8.99 -2.71
N ARG A 453 -20.74 8.77 -3.88
CA ARG A 453 -21.83 7.83 -4.13
C ARG A 453 -21.41 6.87 -5.22
N ASN A 454 -21.05 5.67 -4.83
CA ASN A 454 -20.53 4.63 -5.71
C ASN A 454 -21.59 3.55 -5.93
N ILE A 455 -21.80 3.18 -7.18
CA ILE A 455 -22.63 2.02 -7.61
C ILE A 455 -21.71 1.08 -8.39
N GLU A 456 -21.82 -0.22 -8.10
CA GLU A 456 -21.04 -1.27 -8.74
C GLU A 456 -21.90 -2.45 -9.17
N LEU A 457 -21.49 -3.06 -10.28
CA LEU A 457 -22.00 -4.34 -10.76
C LEU A 457 -20.82 -5.27 -11.07
N GLY A 458 -20.71 -6.34 -10.30
CA GLY A 458 -19.79 -7.43 -10.52
C GLY A 458 -20.49 -8.64 -11.15
N LEU A 459 -19.87 -9.24 -12.16
CA LEU A 459 -20.28 -10.50 -12.76
C LEU A 459 -19.10 -11.46 -12.76
N GLN A 460 -19.32 -12.67 -12.28
CA GLN A 460 -18.33 -13.76 -12.29
C GLN A 460 -18.92 -14.95 -13.02
N TYR A 461 -18.20 -15.45 -14.00
CA TYR A 461 -18.58 -16.62 -14.79
C TYR A 461 -17.43 -17.61 -14.83
N ALA A 462 -17.68 -18.81 -14.29
CA ALA A 462 -16.71 -19.88 -14.20
C ALA A 462 -17.25 -21.15 -14.90
N VAL A 463 -16.54 -21.63 -15.93
CA VAL A 463 -16.90 -22.86 -16.66
C VAL A 463 -15.68 -23.48 -17.31
N ASN A 464 -15.51 -24.81 -17.15
CA ASN A 464 -14.44 -25.60 -17.80
C ASN A 464 -13.04 -24.94 -17.65
N ASP A 465 -12.64 -24.62 -16.44
CA ASP A 465 -11.34 -24.00 -16.10
C ASP A 465 -11.13 -22.60 -16.71
N ILE A 466 -12.22 -21.95 -17.14
CA ILE A 466 -12.23 -20.55 -17.59
C ILE A 466 -13.00 -19.73 -16.56
N ASP A 467 -12.35 -18.68 -16.05
CA ASP A 467 -12.97 -17.69 -15.17
C ASP A 467 -13.00 -16.34 -15.88
N ILE A 468 -14.17 -15.71 -15.88
CA ILE A 468 -14.39 -14.36 -16.39
C ILE A 468 -14.94 -13.51 -15.27
N ASP A 469 -14.21 -12.44 -14.92
CA ASP A 469 -14.67 -11.43 -13.98
C ASP A 469 -14.88 -10.11 -14.73
N LEU A 470 -16.06 -9.53 -14.59
CA LEU A 470 -16.40 -8.20 -15.10
C LEU A 470 -16.87 -7.33 -13.94
N ASN A 471 -16.32 -6.15 -13.85
CA ASN A 471 -16.72 -5.14 -12.90
C ASN A 471 -17.01 -3.82 -13.59
N LEU A 472 -18.19 -3.28 -13.39
CA LEU A 472 -18.63 -1.98 -13.86
C LEU A 472 -18.87 -1.09 -12.64
N TYR A 473 -18.35 0.14 -12.65
CA TYR A 473 -18.54 1.06 -11.54
C TYR A 473 -18.76 2.50 -11.97
N ARG A 474 -19.50 3.24 -11.16
CA ARG A 474 -19.68 4.68 -11.28
C ARG A 474 -19.70 5.32 -9.90
N ASN A 475 -18.80 6.26 -9.68
CA ASN A 475 -18.63 7.00 -8.45
C ASN A 475 -18.86 8.50 -8.71
N ASN A 476 -19.94 9.06 -8.18
CA ASN A 476 -20.19 10.49 -8.21
C ASN A 476 -19.67 11.10 -6.90
N ILE A 477 -18.68 11.97 -7.00
CA ILE A 477 -18.06 12.63 -5.84
C ILE A 477 -18.45 14.10 -5.86
N ASN A 478 -19.29 14.48 -4.90
CA ASN A 478 -19.60 15.89 -4.68
C ASN A 478 -18.48 16.53 -3.87
N ASP A 479 -18.18 17.80 -4.18
CA ASP A 479 -17.16 18.58 -3.52
C ASP A 479 -15.77 17.92 -3.55
N PHE A 480 -15.41 17.27 -4.69
CA PHE A 480 -14.10 16.66 -4.91
C PHE A 480 -13.01 17.71 -4.77
N ILE A 481 -12.05 17.48 -3.87
CA ILE A 481 -10.97 18.41 -3.54
C ILE A 481 -9.79 18.18 -4.48
N PHE A 482 -9.30 19.23 -5.10
CA PHE A 482 -8.15 19.17 -6.02
C PHE A 482 -7.32 20.44 -5.97
N LEU A 483 -6.07 20.33 -6.38
CA LEU A 483 -5.17 21.46 -6.52
C LEU A 483 -5.43 22.15 -7.86
N SER A 484 -5.72 23.47 -7.82
CA SER A 484 -6.06 24.28 -8.99
C SER A 484 -5.05 25.40 -9.19
N ASP A 485 -4.35 25.36 -10.31
CA ASP A 485 -3.38 26.39 -10.68
C ASP A 485 -4.05 27.75 -10.90
N GLN A 486 -3.34 28.80 -10.52
CA GLN A 486 -3.73 30.19 -10.68
C GLN A 486 -2.84 30.87 -11.73
N SER A 487 -3.26 32.03 -12.24
CA SER A 487 -2.46 32.82 -13.20
C SER A 487 -1.33 33.65 -12.54
N THR A 488 -1.16 33.55 -11.22
CA THR A 488 -0.16 34.27 -10.43
C THR A 488 0.99 33.37 -10.03
N THR A 489 2.11 33.98 -9.67
CA THR A 489 3.31 33.32 -9.18
C THR A 489 3.78 33.93 -7.86
N THR A 490 4.22 33.05 -6.94
CA THR A 490 4.85 33.45 -5.67
C THR A 490 6.17 32.69 -5.53
N SER A 491 7.25 33.35 -5.16
CA SER A 491 8.59 32.75 -5.03
C SER A 491 9.04 32.01 -6.31
N GLY A 492 8.74 32.56 -7.49
CA GLY A 492 9.09 31.95 -8.78
C GLY A 492 8.28 30.71 -9.18
N LYS A 493 7.36 30.25 -8.34
CA LYS A 493 6.50 29.06 -8.60
C LYS A 493 5.05 29.47 -8.86
N THR A 494 4.34 28.72 -9.69
CA THR A 494 2.91 28.92 -9.95
C THR A 494 2.11 28.79 -8.66
N ASP A 495 1.26 29.79 -8.37
CA ASP A 495 0.31 29.70 -7.26
C ASP A 495 -0.73 28.61 -7.56
N ALA A 496 -1.03 27.80 -6.57
CA ALA A 496 -2.07 26.78 -6.65
C ALA A 496 -2.93 26.76 -5.39
N ASN A 497 -4.24 26.77 -5.58
CA ASN A 497 -5.21 26.79 -4.47
C ASN A 497 -5.95 25.46 -4.37
N TRP A 498 -6.11 24.97 -3.16
CA TRP A 498 -7.00 23.84 -2.90
C TRP A 498 -8.45 24.27 -3.08
N SER A 499 -9.14 23.60 -4.00
CA SER A 499 -10.48 23.94 -4.51
C SER A 499 -11.39 22.72 -4.54
N GLN A 500 -12.68 22.93 -4.74
CA GLN A 500 -13.67 21.86 -4.84
C GLN A 500 -14.52 21.97 -6.09
N LYS A 501 -14.79 20.84 -6.75
CA LYS A 501 -15.77 20.67 -7.82
C LYS A 501 -16.43 19.30 -7.72
N ASN A 502 -17.62 19.15 -8.30
CA ASN A 502 -18.19 17.82 -8.46
C ASN A 502 -17.45 17.04 -9.56
N ALA A 503 -17.20 15.77 -9.32
CA ALA A 503 -16.52 14.90 -10.25
C ALA A 503 -17.24 13.56 -10.40
N VAL A 504 -17.13 12.96 -11.57
CA VAL A 504 -17.65 11.63 -11.88
C VAL A 504 -16.50 10.74 -12.34
N PHE A 505 -16.27 9.66 -11.61
CA PHE A 505 -15.35 8.59 -11.96
C PHE A 505 -16.17 7.38 -12.41
N GLN A 506 -15.91 6.85 -13.58
CA GLN A 506 -16.60 5.66 -14.09
C GLN A 506 -15.66 4.81 -14.92
N GLY A 507 -15.87 3.50 -14.89
CA GLY A 507 -15.00 2.61 -15.61
C GLY A 507 -15.43 1.16 -15.54
N PHE A 508 -14.57 0.33 -16.08
CA PHE A 508 -14.72 -1.12 -16.01
C PHE A 508 -13.38 -1.82 -15.79
N GLU A 509 -13.47 -2.99 -15.21
CA GLU A 509 -12.38 -3.96 -15.08
C GLU A 509 -12.89 -5.29 -15.60
N ILE A 510 -12.18 -5.91 -16.53
CA ILE A 510 -12.51 -7.25 -17.04
C ILE A 510 -11.26 -8.12 -16.97
N SER A 511 -11.42 -9.36 -16.54
CA SER A 511 -10.38 -10.37 -16.63
C SER A 511 -10.94 -11.69 -17.17
N LEU A 512 -10.12 -12.38 -17.94
CA LEU A 512 -10.32 -13.73 -18.43
C LEU A 512 -9.11 -14.54 -17.98
N SER A 513 -9.31 -15.58 -17.17
CA SER A 513 -8.28 -16.51 -16.79
C SER A 513 -8.62 -17.93 -17.19
N LYS A 514 -7.59 -18.70 -17.50
CA LYS A 514 -7.70 -20.13 -17.79
C LYS A 514 -6.55 -20.89 -17.19
N GLU A 515 -6.88 -22.01 -16.57
CA GLU A 515 -5.92 -22.97 -16.05
C GLU A 515 -5.80 -24.19 -16.97
N TYR A 516 -4.57 -24.64 -17.15
CA TYR A 516 -4.24 -25.87 -17.89
C TYR A 516 -3.44 -26.77 -16.94
N ILE A 517 -4.04 -27.88 -16.57
CA ILE A 517 -3.38 -28.91 -15.78
C ILE A 517 -2.55 -29.77 -16.74
N ILE A 518 -1.25 -29.85 -16.51
CA ILE A 518 -0.31 -30.68 -17.26
C ILE A 518 0.35 -31.70 -16.32
N ASP A 519 1.05 -32.69 -16.88
CA ASP A 519 1.59 -33.85 -16.11
C ASP A 519 2.41 -33.48 -14.87
N ARG A 520 3.05 -32.30 -14.84
CA ARG A 520 3.94 -31.88 -13.75
C ARG A 520 3.60 -30.57 -13.09
N GLY A 521 2.51 -29.93 -13.48
CA GLY A 521 2.16 -28.63 -12.90
C GLY A 521 0.92 -27.99 -13.51
N VAL A 522 0.71 -26.72 -13.20
CA VAL A 522 -0.41 -25.92 -13.68
C VAL A 522 0.12 -24.69 -14.44
N ILE A 523 -0.44 -24.45 -15.61
CA ILE A 523 -0.22 -23.20 -16.35
C ILE A 523 -1.50 -22.36 -16.19
N GLN A 524 -1.36 -21.16 -15.65
CA GLN A 524 -2.42 -20.17 -15.59
C GLN A 524 -2.11 -19.04 -16.56
N ILE A 525 -3.08 -18.67 -17.39
CA ILE A 525 -3.00 -17.51 -18.30
C ILE A 525 -4.16 -16.58 -17.95
N LYS A 526 -3.85 -15.32 -17.69
CA LYS A 526 -4.83 -14.28 -17.38
C LYS A 526 -4.65 -13.08 -18.29
N LEU A 527 -5.74 -12.68 -18.96
CA LEU A 527 -5.86 -11.45 -19.72
C LEU A 527 -6.76 -10.49 -18.93
N SER A 528 -6.33 -9.27 -18.75
CA SER A 528 -7.12 -8.26 -18.07
C SER A 528 -7.10 -6.95 -18.83
N ARG A 529 -8.19 -6.20 -18.74
CA ARG A 529 -8.27 -4.81 -19.18
C ARG A 529 -8.97 -3.97 -18.13
N ASP A 530 -8.43 -2.79 -17.88
CA ASP A 530 -9.08 -1.74 -17.11
C ASP A 530 -9.13 -0.44 -17.91
N ASP A 531 -10.17 0.34 -17.64
CA ASP A 531 -10.38 1.63 -18.28
C ASP A 531 -11.18 2.51 -17.33
N ILE A 532 -10.75 3.76 -17.15
CA ILE A 532 -11.39 4.74 -16.29
C ILE A 532 -11.46 6.11 -16.96
N SER A 533 -12.61 6.74 -16.83
CA SER A 533 -12.82 8.15 -17.17
C SER A 533 -13.19 8.93 -15.92
N ALA A 534 -12.58 10.09 -15.73
CA ALA A 534 -12.89 11.00 -14.63
C ALA A 534 -13.03 12.44 -15.16
N ILE A 535 -14.22 13.00 -14.98
CA ILE A 535 -14.59 14.34 -15.47
C ILE A 535 -15.24 15.17 -14.36
N PHE A 536 -15.00 16.45 -14.39
CA PHE A 536 -15.72 17.44 -13.58
C PHE A 536 -17.09 17.77 -14.19
N ASP A 537 -17.95 18.44 -13.44
CA ASP A 537 -19.29 18.87 -13.85
C ASP A 537 -19.29 19.94 -14.96
N ASP A 538 -18.16 20.62 -15.19
CA ASP A 538 -17.93 21.53 -16.32
C ASP A 538 -17.34 20.82 -17.57
N ASN A 539 -17.30 19.50 -17.61
CA ASN A 539 -16.72 18.65 -18.64
C ASN A 539 -15.20 18.79 -18.83
N THR A 540 -14.48 19.35 -17.88
CA THR A 540 -13.01 19.29 -17.84
C THR A 540 -12.54 18.00 -17.21
N TYR A 541 -11.34 17.53 -17.56
CA TYR A 541 -10.80 16.28 -17.04
C TYR A 541 -10.23 16.46 -15.62
N VAL A 542 -10.42 15.43 -14.78
CA VAL A 542 -9.75 15.33 -13.48
C VAL A 542 -8.28 15.01 -13.74
N PRO A 543 -7.33 15.70 -13.05
CA PRO A 543 -5.91 15.45 -13.27
C PRO A 543 -5.45 14.08 -12.76
N ARG A 544 -4.38 13.55 -13.37
CA ARG A 544 -3.63 12.35 -12.98
C ARG A 544 -4.45 11.06 -12.94
N VAL A 545 -5.31 10.88 -13.92
CA VAL A 545 -6.13 9.68 -14.08
C VAL A 545 -5.37 8.63 -14.88
N THR A 546 -5.37 7.39 -14.40
CA THR A 546 -4.74 6.23 -15.04
C THR A 546 -5.22 6.04 -16.47
N PRO A 547 -4.34 5.87 -17.49
CA PRO A 547 -4.74 5.49 -18.82
C PRO A 547 -5.31 4.05 -18.87
N ALA A 548 -6.05 3.72 -19.90
CA ALA A 548 -6.51 2.35 -20.12
C ALA A 548 -5.33 1.38 -20.28
N ARG A 549 -5.45 0.18 -19.67
CA ARG A 549 -4.37 -0.81 -19.69
C ARG A 549 -4.87 -2.18 -20.11
N ASN A 550 -4.01 -2.92 -20.81
CA ASN A 550 -4.18 -4.33 -21.13
C ASN A 550 -3.05 -5.10 -20.46
N ILE A 551 -3.36 -6.12 -19.68
CA ILE A 551 -2.41 -6.88 -18.88
C ILE A 551 -2.53 -8.35 -19.26
N LEU A 552 -1.42 -8.95 -19.68
CA LEU A 552 -1.27 -10.40 -19.89
C LEU A 552 -0.37 -10.92 -18.77
N SER A 553 -0.89 -11.84 -17.96
CA SER A 553 -0.12 -12.58 -16.97
C SER A 553 -0.11 -14.07 -17.33
N ALA A 554 1.05 -14.70 -17.28
CA ALA A 554 1.20 -16.14 -17.42
C ALA A 554 2.04 -16.68 -16.26
N ARG A 555 1.58 -17.74 -15.62
CA ARG A 555 2.26 -18.44 -14.54
C ARG A 555 2.30 -19.92 -14.84
N TYR A 556 3.46 -20.52 -14.66
CA TYR A 556 3.60 -21.97 -14.57
C TYR A 556 4.09 -22.30 -13.17
N ASN A 557 3.43 -23.22 -12.50
CA ASN A 557 3.80 -23.68 -11.17
C ASN A 557 3.78 -25.21 -11.12
N ASP A 558 4.89 -25.81 -10.70
CA ASP A 558 4.95 -27.15 -10.16
C ASP A 558 5.31 -27.07 -8.66
N ASN A 559 5.36 -28.19 -7.94
CA ASN A 559 5.60 -28.21 -6.49
C ASN A 559 6.86 -27.42 -6.05
N ASN A 560 7.83 -27.22 -6.93
CA ASN A 560 9.13 -26.65 -6.59
C ASN A 560 9.63 -25.57 -7.56
N THR A 561 8.91 -25.33 -8.65
CA THR A 561 9.39 -24.40 -9.70
C THR A 561 8.24 -23.53 -10.17
N GLU A 562 8.49 -22.24 -10.26
CA GLU A 562 7.55 -21.27 -10.82
C GLU A 562 8.24 -20.47 -11.93
N TYR A 563 7.52 -20.24 -13.03
CA TYR A 563 7.85 -19.26 -14.06
C TYR A 563 6.73 -18.24 -14.13
N SER A 564 7.08 -16.98 -14.22
CA SER A 564 6.13 -15.88 -14.34
C SER A 564 6.44 -14.96 -15.51
N LEU A 565 5.41 -14.44 -16.14
CA LEU A 565 5.49 -13.42 -17.18
C LEU A 565 4.33 -12.43 -16.96
N ASP A 566 4.64 -11.13 -16.95
CA ASP A 566 3.67 -10.05 -16.95
C ASP A 566 4.01 -9.08 -18.08
N LEU A 567 3.06 -8.86 -18.98
CA LEU A 567 3.14 -7.87 -20.05
C LEU A 567 2.01 -6.85 -19.84
N VAL A 568 2.39 -5.63 -19.54
CA VAL A 568 1.48 -4.49 -19.39
C VAL A 568 1.61 -3.57 -20.60
N HIS A 569 0.52 -3.34 -21.29
CA HIS A 569 0.39 -2.30 -22.30
C HIS A 569 -0.52 -1.21 -21.75
N ALA A 570 0.04 -0.05 -21.43
CA ALA A 570 -0.69 1.16 -21.10
C ALA A 570 -0.91 1.98 -22.37
N GLU A 571 -2.14 2.41 -22.62
CA GLU A 571 -2.50 3.28 -23.74
C GLU A 571 -1.99 4.71 -23.49
N SER A 572 -1.94 5.54 -24.51
CA SER A 572 -1.59 6.95 -24.32
C SER A 572 -2.72 7.66 -23.56
N GLN A 573 -2.37 8.48 -22.55
CA GLN A 573 -3.37 9.32 -21.88
C GLN A 573 -3.61 10.59 -22.71
N GLY A 574 -4.76 10.60 -23.39
CA GLY A 574 -5.23 11.74 -24.19
C GLY A 574 -6.25 12.63 -23.47
N ASP A 575 -6.88 12.10 -22.42
CA ASP A 575 -7.91 12.74 -21.61
C ASP A 575 -7.26 13.28 -20.33
N PHE A 576 -6.63 14.44 -20.39
CA PHE A 576 -5.86 15.02 -19.31
C PHE A 576 -6.26 16.47 -19.02
N SER A 577 -6.00 16.92 -17.81
CA SER A 577 -6.27 18.30 -17.36
C SER A 577 -5.36 19.29 -18.08
N SER A 578 -5.80 20.55 -18.17
CA SER A 578 -5.01 21.65 -18.77
C SER A 578 -3.68 21.97 -18.06
N ILE A 579 -3.50 21.43 -16.84
CA ILE A 579 -2.27 21.59 -16.05
C ILE A 579 -1.27 20.44 -16.24
N GLU A 580 -1.54 19.52 -17.16
CA GLU A 580 -0.76 18.31 -17.40
C GLU A 580 -0.33 18.19 -18.85
N ALA A 581 0.73 17.46 -19.09
CA ALA A 581 1.14 17.02 -20.42
C ALA A 581 0.59 15.62 -20.74
N LYS A 582 0.37 15.36 -22.03
CA LYS A 582 0.03 14.04 -22.54
C LYS A 582 1.11 13.03 -22.18
N THR A 583 0.69 11.80 -21.82
CA THR A 583 1.60 10.68 -21.63
C THR A 583 1.48 9.68 -22.80
N ASN A 584 2.61 9.28 -23.36
CA ASN A 584 2.65 8.31 -24.45
C ASN A 584 2.34 6.89 -23.95
N SER A 585 1.85 6.04 -24.86
CA SER A 585 1.68 4.61 -24.57
C SER A 585 3.03 3.93 -24.32
N TYR A 586 3.02 2.88 -23.50
CA TYR A 586 4.19 2.06 -23.27
C TYR A 586 3.84 0.57 -23.13
N MET A 587 4.88 -0.26 -23.28
CA MET A 587 4.81 -1.69 -22.94
C MET A 587 5.87 -1.99 -21.90
N ASN A 588 5.48 -2.67 -20.82
CA ASN A 588 6.36 -3.17 -19.78
C ASN A 588 6.30 -4.69 -19.75
N LEU A 589 7.44 -5.36 -19.92
CA LEU A 589 7.55 -6.82 -19.86
C LEU A 589 8.44 -7.21 -18.69
N ASN A 590 7.87 -7.99 -17.78
CA ASN A 590 8.54 -8.56 -16.63
C ASN A 590 8.50 -10.08 -16.69
N VAL A 591 9.59 -10.76 -16.30
CA VAL A 591 9.62 -12.22 -16.17
C VAL A 591 10.25 -12.61 -14.84
N GLY A 592 9.85 -13.77 -14.33
CA GLY A 592 10.36 -14.33 -13.08
C GLY A 592 10.58 -15.84 -13.21
N PHE A 593 11.49 -16.32 -12.40
CA PHE A 593 11.77 -17.73 -12.17
C PHE A 593 12.01 -17.94 -10.69
N SER A 594 11.32 -18.90 -10.08
CA SER A 594 11.54 -19.32 -8.70
C SER A 594 11.79 -20.82 -8.63
N LYS A 595 12.72 -21.24 -7.79
CA LYS A 595 13.05 -22.64 -7.56
C LYS A 595 13.25 -22.91 -6.08
N ILE A 596 12.44 -23.82 -5.54
CA ILE A 596 12.61 -24.36 -4.20
C ILE A 596 13.53 -25.58 -4.29
N ILE A 597 14.61 -25.58 -3.53
CA ILE A 597 15.62 -26.64 -3.45
C ILE A 597 15.61 -27.19 -2.02
N PRO A 598 14.99 -28.33 -1.76
CA PRO A 598 15.07 -28.97 -0.45
C PRO A 598 16.51 -29.42 -0.16
N ILE A 599 17.07 -29.05 0.99
CA ILE A 599 18.42 -29.42 1.44
C ILE A 599 18.39 -30.30 2.70
N GLY A 600 17.23 -30.41 3.32
CA GLY A 600 16.97 -31.24 4.49
C GLY A 600 15.48 -31.43 4.73
N PRO A 601 15.08 -32.19 5.77
CA PRO A 601 13.66 -32.44 6.05
C PRO A 601 12.83 -31.16 6.28
N ASP A 602 13.46 -30.15 6.90
CA ASP A 602 12.80 -28.89 7.28
C ASP A 602 13.58 -27.66 6.77
N GLN A 603 14.40 -27.86 5.74
CA GLN A 603 15.32 -26.85 5.21
C GLN A 603 15.18 -26.73 3.69
N ASN A 604 14.95 -25.50 3.25
CA ASN A 604 14.87 -25.20 1.82
C ASN A 604 15.76 -23.99 1.48
N ILE A 605 16.31 -24.02 0.28
CA ILE A 605 16.80 -22.81 -0.39
C ILE A 605 15.81 -22.47 -1.49
N THR A 606 15.31 -21.23 -1.50
CA THR A 606 14.53 -20.69 -2.63
C THR A 606 15.42 -19.72 -3.40
N LEU A 607 15.56 -19.96 -4.69
CA LEU A 607 16.25 -19.08 -5.61
C LEU A 607 15.21 -18.40 -6.50
N ASP A 608 15.10 -17.08 -6.39
CA ASP A 608 14.25 -16.27 -7.26
C ASP A 608 15.13 -15.41 -8.17
N ILE A 609 14.86 -15.47 -9.47
CA ILE A 609 15.51 -14.65 -10.49
C ILE A 609 14.39 -13.90 -11.22
N HIS A 610 14.57 -12.60 -11.41
CA HIS A 610 13.60 -11.79 -12.12
C HIS A 610 14.27 -10.78 -13.05
N ALA A 611 13.56 -10.40 -14.09
CA ALA A 611 13.94 -9.32 -14.97
C ALA A 611 12.73 -8.41 -15.21
N ASN A 612 12.90 -7.13 -14.90
CA ASN A 612 11.87 -6.11 -15.03
C ASN A 612 12.22 -5.14 -16.16
N ASN A 613 11.20 -4.60 -16.82
CA ASN A 613 11.33 -3.70 -17.97
C ASN A 613 12.34 -4.25 -19.02
N ILE A 614 12.19 -5.53 -19.37
CA ILE A 614 13.10 -6.22 -20.33
C ILE A 614 13.19 -5.50 -21.67
N LEU A 615 12.09 -4.83 -22.06
CA LEU A 615 12.04 -4.06 -23.31
C LEU A 615 12.81 -2.74 -23.21
N ASN A 616 13.35 -2.41 -22.04
CA ASN A 616 14.09 -1.19 -21.72
C ASN A 616 13.39 0.06 -22.24
N LYS A 617 12.09 0.18 -21.95
CA LYS A 617 11.26 1.32 -22.38
C LYS A 617 11.26 2.42 -21.33
N THR A 618 11.27 3.67 -21.77
CA THR A 618 11.01 4.81 -20.91
C THR A 618 9.53 4.80 -20.53
N ILE A 619 9.24 4.51 -19.29
CA ILE A 619 7.89 4.44 -18.72
C ILE A 619 7.67 5.67 -17.85
N ARG A 620 6.52 6.34 -18.05
CA ARG A 620 6.09 7.50 -17.27
C ARG A 620 4.67 7.25 -16.81
N ASN A 621 4.49 7.07 -15.51
CA ASN A 621 3.16 6.86 -14.93
C ASN A 621 2.39 8.18 -14.93
N HIS A 622 1.27 8.24 -15.64
CA HIS A 622 0.50 9.48 -15.80
C HIS A 622 0.00 10.03 -14.48
N GLU A 623 -0.22 9.18 -13.50
CA GLU A 623 -0.67 9.48 -12.15
C GLU A 623 0.36 10.27 -11.32
N SER A 624 1.64 10.19 -11.66
CA SER A 624 2.71 10.88 -10.97
C SER A 624 2.73 12.39 -11.30
N PHE A 625 2.87 13.21 -10.27
CA PHE A 625 3.13 14.67 -10.44
C PHE A 625 4.44 14.95 -11.16
N VAL A 626 5.41 14.07 -11.00
CA VAL A 626 6.79 14.24 -11.47
C VAL A 626 7.12 13.35 -12.66
N LYS A 627 6.10 12.83 -13.36
CA LYS A 627 6.26 11.91 -14.49
C LYS A 627 7.23 12.38 -15.57
N ASP A 628 7.30 13.69 -15.80
CA ASP A 628 8.13 14.25 -16.87
C ASP A 628 9.62 14.26 -16.47
N ASN A 629 9.92 14.34 -15.17
CA ASN A 629 11.27 14.38 -14.61
C ASN A 629 11.73 13.08 -13.95
N VAL A 630 10.81 12.16 -13.61
CA VAL A 630 11.12 10.90 -12.90
C VAL A 630 10.52 9.72 -13.66
N PRO A 631 11.10 9.27 -14.77
CA PRO A 631 10.70 8.03 -15.41
C PRO A 631 11.07 6.83 -14.52
N THR A 632 10.37 5.72 -14.71
CA THR A 632 10.68 4.48 -13.98
C THR A 632 12.06 3.93 -14.37
N PRO A 633 12.67 3.05 -13.54
CA PRO A 633 13.96 2.42 -13.84
C PRO A 633 13.98 1.70 -15.19
N GLY A 634 15.15 1.67 -15.82
CA GLY A 634 15.44 0.88 -17.02
C GLY A 634 15.41 -0.63 -16.73
N VAL A 635 15.96 -1.43 -17.65
CA VAL A 635 16.03 -2.88 -17.50
C VAL A 635 16.75 -3.26 -16.21
N ASN A 636 16.14 -4.13 -15.43
CA ASN A 636 16.67 -4.62 -14.16
C ASN A 636 16.70 -6.15 -14.15
N PHE A 637 17.83 -6.71 -13.75
CA PHE A 637 17.93 -8.13 -13.39
C PHE A 637 18.14 -8.22 -11.89
N GLY A 638 17.37 -9.07 -11.23
CA GLY A 638 17.47 -9.27 -9.80
C GLY A 638 17.55 -10.74 -9.44
N MET A 639 18.19 -11.00 -8.32
CA MET A 639 18.32 -12.34 -7.74
C MET A 639 18.01 -12.24 -6.25
N VAL A 640 17.19 -13.17 -5.76
CA VAL A 640 16.89 -13.34 -4.35
C VAL A 640 17.22 -14.77 -3.94
N VAL A 641 17.93 -14.93 -2.85
CA VAL A 641 18.21 -16.24 -2.23
C VAL A 641 17.61 -16.24 -0.84
N ASN A 642 16.63 -17.11 -0.61
CA ASN A 642 16.05 -17.35 0.69
C ASN A 642 16.55 -18.69 1.23
N PHE A 643 17.02 -18.68 2.44
CA PHE A 643 17.27 -19.88 3.23
C PHE A 643 16.18 -19.98 4.30
N ASP A 644 15.32 -20.98 4.19
CA ASP A 644 14.22 -21.23 5.09
C ASP A 644 14.55 -22.44 5.98
N TYR A 645 14.38 -22.27 7.28
CA TYR A 645 14.54 -23.33 8.25
C TYR A 645 13.29 -23.41 9.13
N LYS A 646 12.60 -24.57 9.09
CA LYS A 646 11.43 -24.88 9.92
C LYS A 646 11.87 -25.89 10.97
N PHE A 647 11.70 -25.57 12.23
CA PHE A 647 12.03 -26.46 13.35
C PHE A 647 10.84 -27.35 13.72
#